data_998b2ae8c547e5b461fd311e6f18d95f
#
_entry.id   998b2ae8c547e5b461fd311e6f18d95f
#
_cell.length_a   1.000
_cell.length_b   1.000
_cell.length_c   1.000
_cell.angle_alpha   90.00
_cell.angle_beta   90.00
_cell.angle_gamma   90.00
#
_symmetry.space_group_name_H-M   'P 1'
#
loop_
_entity.id
_entity.type
_entity.pdbx_description
1 polymer ?
#
loop_
_entity_poly.entity_id
_entity_poly.type
_entity_poly.pdbx_seq_one_letter_code
_entity_poly.pdbx_strand_id
1 'polypeptide(L)'
;VTVNTLVKQDELSSVREALDAICRAGADAVIVQDLGVAAMVRRDFPSLALHASTQMALCNASGADFARRFGFSRVVLARECSLDDIRAAVQTGVEIEVFAHGALCSAVSGRCLMSSMAGGRSGNRGRCAQPCRQAFRLDDRRGALLSLRDLCLWDDLPALCGAGVRSLKIEGRLKSAEYVAVVASAYRRALDAIAAGTFRPGDSAMREELLQIFNRGGFTRGHVMGAQDAALCAMERVGHEGVALGKVLRVKGGFAAVRLERALADGDSLQIRGSQDLDMRYSGHSVEAGGTATLRLRPDMRVCEGDSVARLSDALQLERARAHAPKPISVSMRARFEAGAPMRLFISDGQSVAEASGPSVERAQTRQATPEDARRQLEKLGDTPFLLARPEDLSIDMQDGLFLPVSALNALRRQAVERLAEARISAFAARAGETPARGPEFAGPLADGSDVPSGSPIGAQTLAVVFSDAALADGLKARGANLLIYEPRFFTPEALEADLASLPGGIWLRLPPQLTERALGDALAVVARHEKTLGGLLLESAGQLALPLTLPVIAGEGVPITNREGLRALTRTRALGFTLWPEWTKSEQRAIMPFELPCLLTMYGRQTLMLLNHCPKRAVDGLSGGRGGCGLCTNGRMACG
;
A
#
# COMPACT_ATOMS: atom_id res chain seq x y z
N VAL A 1 -0.67 -1.34 12.71
CA VAL A 1 0.51 -0.56 12.28
C VAL A 1 1.21 -1.28 11.12
N THR A 2 1.84 -0.53 10.17
CA THR A 2 2.55 -1.13 9.02
C THR A 2 4.06 -1.23 9.29
N VAL A 3 4.59 -2.46 9.26
CA VAL A 3 6.01 -2.82 9.25
C VAL A 3 6.27 -3.64 7.97
N ASN A 4 5.79 -3.11 6.85
CA ASN A 4 5.57 -3.84 5.59
C ASN A 4 6.64 -3.57 4.53
N THR A 5 7.89 -3.48 4.95
CA THR A 5 9.06 -3.38 4.06
C THR A 5 10.01 -4.54 4.34
N LEU A 6 10.86 -4.88 3.37
CA LEU A 6 11.97 -5.78 3.61
C LEU A 6 12.96 -5.13 4.58
N VAL A 7 13.52 -5.92 5.48
CA VAL A 7 14.40 -5.47 6.56
C VAL A 7 15.79 -6.09 6.40
N LYS A 8 16.84 -5.28 6.48
CA LYS A 8 18.22 -5.72 6.42
C LYS A 8 18.68 -6.26 7.77
N GLN A 9 19.79 -7.01 7.78
CA GLN A 9 20.33 -7.62 8.99
C GLN A 9 20.65 -6.60 10.09
N ASP A 10 21.24 -5.48 9.73
CA ASP A 10 21.63 -4.40 10.63
C ASP A 10 20.45 -3.57 11.17
N GLU A 11 19.28 -3.70 10.57
CA GLU A 11 18.06 -3.00 10.98
C GLU A 11 17.19 -3.81 11.97
N LEU A 12 17.47 -5.11 12.18
CA LEU A 12 16.63 -5.98 12.98
C LEU A 12 16.47 -5.51 14.44
N SER A 13 17.51 -4.93 15.04
CA SER A 13 17.42 -4.37 16.40
C SER A 13 16.44 -3.20 16.47
N SER A 14 16.55 -2.25 15.53
CA SER A 14 15.65 -1.09 15.46
C SER A 14 14.20 -1.50 15.17
N VAL A 15 13.99 -2.52 14.32
CA VAL A 15 12.66 -3.08 14.08
C VAL A 15 12.09 -3.73 15.34
N ARG A 16 12.91 -4.45 16.11
CA ARG A 16 12.50 -5.03 17.40
C ARG A 16 12.06 -3.95 18.40
N GLU A 17 12.84 -2.87 18.53
CA GLU A 17 12.50 -1.71 19.37
C GLU A 17 11.20 -1.05 18.91
N ALA A 18 11.00 -0.90 17.60
CA ALA A 18 9.75 -0.38 17.05
C ALA A 18 8.56 -1.30 17.34
N LEU A 19 8.71 -2.62 17.22
CA LEU A 19 7.66 -3.59 17.55
C LEU A 19 7.30 -3.56 19.05
N ASP A 20 8.30 -3.39 19.92
CA ASP A 20 8.07 -3.23 21.34
C ASP A 20 7.30 -1.94 21.67
N ALA A 21 7.65 -0.83 21.02
CA ALA A 21 6.91 0.44 21.14
C ALA A 21 5.47 0.31 20.62
N ILE A 22 5.26 -0.38 19.48
CA ILE A 22 3.95 -0.66 18.89
C ILE A 22 3.09 -1.48 19.86
N CYS A 23 3.69 -2.52 20.47
CA CYS A 23 3.01 -3.37 21.43
C CYS A 23 2.60 -2.57 22.70
N ARG A 24 3.56 -1.80 23.26
CA ARG A 24 3.28 -0.93 24.42
C ARG A 24 2.25 0.16 24.12
N ALA A 25 2.17 0.62 22.89
CA ALA A 25 1.14 1.58 22.47
C ALA A 25 -0.26 0.93 22.32
N GLY A 26 -0.41 -0.38 22.55
CA GLY A 26 -1.68 -1.07 22.46
C GLY A 26 -2.23 -1.22 21.04
N ALA A 27 -1.36 -1.33 20.04
CA ALA A 27 -1.80 -1.60 18.67
C ALA A 27 -2.39 -3.01 18.56
N ASP A 28 -3.49 -3.16 17.81
CA ASP A 28 -4.18 -4.45 17.64
C ASP A 28 -3.39 -5.41 16.75
N ALA A 29 -2.71 -4.89 15.73
CA ALA A 29 -2.05 -5.71 14.72
C ALA A 29 -0.87 -5.00 14.03
N VAL A 30 0.02 -5.80 13.43
CA VAL A 30 1.05 -5.34 12.51
C VAL A 30 0.90 -5.99 11.14
N ILE A 31 1.07 -5.18 10.08
CA ILE A 31 1.10 -5.66 8.69
C ILE A 31 2.56 -5.82 8.29
N VAL A 32 2.97 -7.04 7.91
CA VAL A 32 4.38 -7.41 7.68
C VAL A 32 4.57 -7.99 6.27
N GLN A 33 5.69 -7.69 5.64
CA GLN A 33 6.15 -8.29 4.39
C GLN A 33 7.28 -9.29 4.62
N ASP A 34 8.24 -8.94 5.47
CA ASP A 34 9.49 -9.68 5.71
C ASP A 34 9.23 -10.93 6.56
N LEU A 35 9.64 -12.10 6.07
CA LEU A 35 9.45 -13.38 6.77
C LEU A 35 10.21 -13.45 8.10
N GLY A 36 11.38 -12.81 8.19
CA GLY A 36 12.14 -12.73 9.42
C GLY A 36 11.46 -11.88 10.48
N VAL A 37 10.90 -10.73 10.06
CA VAL A 37 10.09 -9.89 10.95
C VAL A 37 8.82 -10.62 11.38
N ALA A 38 8.16 -11.34 10.47
CA ALA A 38 6.99 -12.14 10.82
C ALA A 38 7.33 -13.23 11.87
N ALA A 39 8.45 -13.93 11.70
CA ALA A 39 8.93 -14.92 12.68
C ALA A 39 9.26 -14.26 14.04
N MET A 40 9.87 -13.06 14.02
CA MET A 40 10.16 -12.27 15.22
C MET A 40 8.88 -11.88 15.96
N VAL A 41 7.86 -11.37 15.25
CA VAL A 41 6.56 -11.02 15.85
C VAL A 41 5.93 -12.24 16.51
N ARG A 42 5.90 -13.38 15.84
CA ARG A 42 5.32 -14.62 16.39
C ARG A 42 6.03 -15.10 17.66
N ARG A 43 7.37 -15.00 17.69
CA ARG A 43 8.18 -15.45 18.81
C ARG A 43 8.16 -14.48 19.98
N ASP A 44 8.37 -13.18 19.70
CA ASP A 44 8.69 -12.18 20.73
C ASP A 44 7.49 -11.28 21.10
N PHE A 45 6.46 -11.19 20.24
CA PHE A 45 5.28 -10.33 20.40
C PHE A 45 3.97 -11.09 20.10
N PRO A 46 3.67 -12.22 20.77
CA PRO A 46 2.54 -13.09 20.43
C PRO A 46 1.16 -12.44 20.62
N SER A 47 1.06 -11.34 21.36
CA SER A 47 -0.16 -10.55 21.52
C SER A 47 -0.51 -9.70 20.31
N LEU A 48 0.48 -9.34 19.47
CA LEU A 48 0.22 -8.60 18.24
C LEU A 48 -0.34 -9.54 17.17
N ALA A 49 -1.54 -9.26 16.68
CA ALA A 49 -2.06 -9.95 15.52
C ALA A 49 -1.18 -9.65 14.29
N LEU A 50 -0.83 -10.71 13.56
CA LEU A 50 0.06 -10.64 12.41
C LEU A 50 -0.75 -10.66 11.12
N HIS A 51 -0.66 -9.62 10.29
CA HIS A 51 -1.31 -9.53 8.99
C HIS A 51 -0.27 -9.56 7.86
N ALA A 52 -0.52 -10.41 6.85
CA ALA A 52 0.34 -10.49 5.67
C ALA A 52 0.11 -9.28 4.76
N SER A 53 1.20 -8.59 4.43
CA SER A 53 1.16 -7.45 3.50
C SER A 53 0.89 -7.92 2.07
N THR A 54 0.19 -7.11 1.28
CA THR A 54 0.08 -7.29 -0.18
C THR A 54 1.46 -7.39 -0.87
N GLN A 55 2.51 -6.83 -0.27
CA GLN A 55 3.87 -6.91 -0.77
C GLN A 55 4.47 -8.32 -0.70
N MET A 56 3.85 -9.26 0.02
CA MET A 56 4.21 -10.69 -0.01
C MET A 56 3.75 -11.39 -1.30
N ALA A 57 2.97 -10.71 -2.15
CA ALA A 57 2.45 -11.20 -3.42
C ALA A 57 1.61 -12.51 -3.30
N LEU A 58 0.86 -12.67 -2.20
CA LEU A 58 -0.02 -13.81 -2.01
C LEU A 58 -1.29 -13.59 -2.85
N CYS A 59 -1.57 -14.48 -3.81
CA CYS A 59 -2.58 -14.23 -4.84
C CYS A 59 -3.58 -15.38 -5.04
N ASN A 60 -3.55 -16.45 -4.26
CA ASN A 60 -4.39 -17.64 -4.39
C ASN A 60 -4.55 -18.36 -3.05
N ALA A 61 -5.26 -19.49 -3.04
CA ALA A 61 -5.50 -20.28 -1.83
C ALA A 61 -4.19 -20.81 -1.21
N SER A 62 -3.21 -21.23 -2.01
CA SER A 62 -1.93 -21.71 -1.45
C SER A 62 -1.18 -20.59 -0.73
N GLY A 63 -1.24 -19.36 -1.23
CA GLY A 63 -0.70 -18.18 -0.57
C GLY A 63 -1.40 -17.87 0.75
N ALA A 64 -2.72 -17.96 0.77
CA ALA A 64 -3.52 -17.77 1.98
C ALA A 64 -3.26 -18.88 3.02
N ASP A 65 -3.15 -20.14 2.60
CA ASP A 65 -2.83 -21.28 3.47
C ASP A 65 -1.40 -21.18 4.04
N PHE A 66 -0.42 -20.78 3.20
CA PHE A 66 0.93 -20.46 3.69
C PHE A 66 0.87 -19.45 4.84
N ALA A 67 0.19 -18.33 4.64
CA ALA A 67 0.08 -17.30 5.66
C ALA A 67 -0.59 -17.84 6.93
N ARG A 68 -1.71 -18.58 6.79
CA ARG A 68 -2.41 -19.21 7.91
C ARG A 68 -1.49 -20.13 8.72
N ARG A 69 -0.77 -21.02 8.05
CA ARG A 69 0.19 -21.94 8.71
C ARG A 69 1.36 -21.18 9.34
N PHE A 70 1.81 -20.08 8.72
CA PHE A 70 2.85 -19.21 9.29
C PHE A 70 2.35 -18.44 10.54
N GLY A 71 1.03 -18.41 10.76
CA GLY A 71 0.40 -17.77 11.92
C GLY A 71 -0.06 -16.34 11.66
N PHE A 72 -0.23 -15.97 10.40
CA PHE A 72 -0.96 -14.74 10.07
C PHE A 72 -2.46 -14.95 10.31
N SER A 73 -3.09 -13.96 10.96
CA SER A 73 -4.53 -13.95 11.21
C SER A 73 -5.32 -13.34 10.03
N ARG A 74 -4.65 -12.51 9.21
CA ARG A 74 -5.24 -11.85 8.04
C ARG A 74 -4.24 -11.77 6.89
N VAL A 75 -4.76 -11.87 5.66
CA VAL A 75 -3.98 -11.71 4.43
C VAL A 75 -4.54 -10.56 3.61
N VAL A 76 -3.70 -9.54 3.36
CA VAL A 76 -3.98 -8.53 2.33
C VAL A 76 -3.54 -9.12 0.99
N LEU A 77 -4.48 -9.64 0.22
CA LEU A 77 -4.18 -10.27 -1.07
C LEU A 77 -3.50 -9.31 -2.04
N ALA A 78 -2.75 -9.87 -2.97
CA ALA A 78 -2.20 -9.14 -4.10
C ALA A 78 -3.33 -8.50 -4.93
N ARG A 79 -3.06 -7.33 -5.53
CA ARG A 79 -4.06 -6.57 -6.31
C ARG A 79 -4.44 -7.24 -7.63
N GLU A 80 -3.70 -8.25 -8.00
CA GLU A 80 -3.79 -9.01 -9.24
C GLU A 80 -4.75 -10.20 -9.16
N CYS A 81 -5.34 -10.46 -7.98
CA CYS A 81 -6.31 -11.53 -7.76
C CYS A 81 -7.63 -11.27 -8.50
N SER A 82 -8.18 -12.32 -9.10
CA SER A 82 -9.56 -12.35 -9.55
C SER A 82 -10.53 -12.59 -8.39
N LEU A 83 -11.82 -12.38 -8.62
CA LEU A 83 -12.85 -12.70 -7.63
C LEU A 83 -12.86 -14.21 -7.26
N ASP A 84 -12.51 -15.07 -8.21
CA ASP A 84 -12.44 -16.52 -7.97
C ASP A 84 -11.22 -16.89 -7.11
N ASP A 85 -10.07 -16.26 -7.34
CA ASP A 85 -8.89 -16.40 -6.47
C ASP A 85 -9.20 -15.94 -5.03
N ILE A 86 -9.95 -14.83 -4.88
CA ILE A 86 -10.40 -14.32 -3.57
C ILE A 86 -11.32 -15.34 -2.88
N ARG A 87 -12.28 -15.90 -3.60
CA ARG A 87 -13.17 -16.94 -3.06
C ARG A 87 -12.40 -18.17 -2.58
N ALA A 88 -11.45 -18.64 -3.40
CA ALA A 88 -10.61 -19.77 -3.03
C ALA A 88 -9.75 -19.46 -1.78
N ALA A 89 -9.17 -18.26 -1.71
CA ALA A 89 -8.40 -17.83 -0.54
C ALA A 89 -9.25 -17.78 0.74
N VAL A 90 -10.50 -17.30 0.67
CA VAL A 90 -11.43 -17.27 1.82
C VAL A 90 -11.70 -18.68 2.37
N GLN A 91 -11.77 -19.70 1.52
CA GLN A 91 -12.01 -21.08 1.94
C GLN A 91 -10.88 -21.67 2.80
N THR A 92 -9.71 -21.06 2.85
CA THR A 92 -8.61 -21.49 3.72
C THR A 92 -8.85 -21.19 5.20
N GLY A 93 -9.85 -20.35 5.51
CA GLY A 93 -10.23 -19.98 6.88
C GLY A 93 -9.42 -18.82 7.49
N VAL A 94 -8.41 -18.27 6.79
CA VAL A 94 -7.74 -17.04 7.22
C VAL A 94 -8.58 -15.82 6.80
N GLU A 95 -8.56 -14.75 7.59
CA GLU A 95 -9.26 -13.52 7.19
C GLU A 95 -8.65 -12.90 5.93
N ILE A 96 -9.50 -12.56 4.96
CA ILE A 96 -9.08 -11.94 3.70
C ILE A 96 -9.41 -10.45 3.68
N GLU A 97 -8.38 -9.65 3.36
CA GLU A 97 -8.49 -8.21 3.10
C GLU A 97 -8.14 -7.94 1.63
N VAL A 98 -8.95 -7.14 0.95
CA VAL A 98 -8.73 -6.77 -0.46
C VAL A 98 -8.72 -5.26 -0.65
N PHE A 99 -7.93 -4.77 -1.61
CA PHE A 99 -8.01 -3.37 -2.01
C PHE A 99 -9.33 -3.11 -2.73
N ALA A 100 -10.04 -2.08 -2.28
CA ALA A 100 -11.34 -1.68 -2.84
C ALA A 100 -11.28 -0.33 -3.57
N HIS A 101 -10.34 0.56 -3.20
CA HIS A 101 -10.24 1.89 -3.80
C HIS A 101 -8.81 2.42 -3.82
N GLY A 102 -8.51 3.24 -4.83
CA GLY A 102 -7.30 4.04 -4.94
C GLY A 102 -6.24 3.45 -5.88
N ALA A 103 -5.00 3.88 -5.75
CA ALA A 103 -3.95 3.61 -6.72
C ALA A 103 -3.61 2.12 -6.88
N LEU A 104 -3.60 1.65 -8.13
CA LEU A 104 -3.04 0.36 -8.49
C LEU A 104 -1.52 0.48 -8.76
N CYS A 105 -0.79 -0.57 -8.41
CA CYS A 105 0.59 -0.75 -8.83
C CYS A 105 0.62 -1.31 -10.25
N SER A 106 1.51 -0.80 -11.10
CA SER A 106 1.67 -1.32 -12.47
C SER A 106 2.31 -2.71 -12.48
N ALA A 107 3.29 -2.93 -11.61
CA ALA A 107 3.88 -4.24 -11.42
C ALA A 107 3.06 -5.09 -10.44
N VAL A 108 3.17 -6.40 -10.59
CA VAL A 108 2.71 -7.35 -9.58
C VAL A 108 3.24 -6.95 -8.21
N SER A 109 2.37 -6.98 -7.21
CA SER A 109 2.66 -6.54 -5.85
C SER A 109 3.95 -7.17 -5.32
N GLY A 110 4.89 -6.34 -4.81
CA GLY A 110 6.17 -6.83 -4.31
C GLY A 110 7.19 -7.31 -5.37
N ARG A 111 6.89 -7.19 -6.67
CA ARG A 111 7.71 -7.72 -7.79
C ARG A 111 8.25 -6.62 -8.70
N CYS A 112 8.61 -5.47 -8.15
CA CYS A 112 9.18 -4.36 -8.91
C CYS A 112 10.55 -3.98 -8.37
N LEU A 113 11.58 -4.14 -9.19
CA LEU A 113 12.95 -3.72 -8.95
C LEU A 113 13.31 -2.44 -9.74
N MET A 114 12.42 -1.94 -10.61
CA MET A 114 12.73 -0.84 -11.52
C MET A 114 13.18 0.43 -10.77
N SER A 115 12.51 0.78 -9.67
CA SER A 115 12.84 1.97 -8.89
C SER A 115 14.19 1.86 -8.16
N SER A 116 14.60 0.66 -7.75
CA SER A 116 15.91 0.44 -7.12
C SER A 116 17.04 0.35 -8.14
N MET A 117 16.85 -0.40 -9.21
CA MET A 117 17.90 -0.63 -10.22
C MET A 117 18.18 0.61 -11.06
N ALA A 118 17.14 1.39 -11.41
CA ALA A 118 17.29 2.62 -12.20
C ALA A 118 17.62 3.86 -11.35
N GLY A 119 17.28 3.90 -10.06
CA GLY A 119 17.38 5.13 -9.25
C GLY A 119 17.80 4.92 -7.79
N GLY A 120 18.24 3.73 -7.39
CA GLY A 120 18.70 3.42 -6.03
C GLY A 120 17.61 3.52 -4.94
N ARG A 121 16.32 3.56 -5.32
CA ARG A 121 15.18 3.73 -4.41
C ARG A 121 14.26 2.53 -4.43
N SER A 122 14.53 1.54 -3.57
CA SER A 122 13.74 0.31 -3.52
C SER A 122 12.28 0.54 -3.15
N GLY A 123 11.37 0.05 -4.02
CA GLY A 123 9.93 -0.01 -3.75
C GLY A 123 9.59 -0.99 -2.63
N ASN A 124 10.33 -2.09 -2.52
CA ASN A 124 10.19 -3.11 -1.49
C ASN A 124 10.66 -2.63 -0.11
N ARG A 125 11.31 -1.46 -0.06
CA ARG A 125 11.72 -0.77 1.16
C ARG A 125 11.00 0.57 1.36
N GLY A 126 9.80 0.72 0.78
CA GLY A 126 8.94 1.89 0.95
C GLY A 126 9.43 3.17 0.26
N ARG A 127 10.47 3.11 -0.61
CA ARG A 127 11.12 4.27 -1.21
C ARG A 127 10.86 4.42 -2.72
N CYS A 128 9.81 3.79 -3.24
CA CYS A 128 9.48 3.82 -4.66
C CYS A 128 9.39 5.25 -5.22
N ALA A 129 10.15 5.52 -6.31
CA ALA A 129 10.12 6.79 -7.03
C ALA A 129 8.99 6.85 -8.09
N GLN A 130 8.15 5.82 -8.19
CA GLN A 130 7.06 5.71 -9.15
C GLN A 130 7.49 5.80 -10.63
N PRO A 131 8.54 5.08 -11.09
CA PRO A 131 9.01 5.16 -12.47
C PRO A 131 7.90 4.81 -13.48
N CYS A 132 6.95 3.93 -13.14
CA CYS A 132 5.80 3.60 -13.97
C CYS A 132 4.86 4.80 -14.26
N ARG A 133 5.00 5.92 -13.54
CA ARG A 133 4.22 7.15 -13.74
C ARG A 133 4.94 8.18 -14.63
N GLN A 134 6.07 7.83 -15.20
CA GLN A 134 6.79 8.69 -16.14
C GLN A 134 6.34 8.47 -17.57
N ALA A 135 6.75 9.36 -18.47
CA ALA A 135 6.49 9.21 -19.90
C ALA A 135 7.45 8.18 -20.51
N PHE A 136 6.89 7.20 -21.20
CA PHE A 136 7.60 6.21 -22.00
C PHE A 136 7.26 6.38 -23.49
N ARG A 137 8.06 5.78 -24.34
CA ARG A 137 7.77 5.67 -25.76
C ARG A 137 7.72 4.19 -26.15
N LEU A 138 6.66 3.81 -26.85
CA LEU A 138 6.50 2.51 -27.48
C LEU A 138 6.01 2.73 -28.90
N ASP A 139 6.81 2.34 -29.88
CA ASP A 139 6.64 2.70 -31.28
C ASP A 139 6.52 4.22 -31.42
N ASP A 140 5.47 4.72 -32.07
CA ASP A 140 5.20 6.15 -32.27
C ASP A 140 4.41 6.79 -31.11
N ARG A 141 3.91 6.01 -30.17
CA ARG A 141 3.15 6.49 -29.01
C ARG A 141 4.07 6.92 -27.88
N ARG A 142 3.84 8.13 -27.38
CA ARG A 142 4.51 8.66 -26.17
C ARG A 142 3.45 9.02 -25.12
N GLY A 143 3.69 8.64 -23.87
CA GLY A 143 2.78 8.95 -22.76
C GLY A 143 3.13 8.17 -21.51
N ALA A 144 2.24 8.20 -20.53
CA ALA A 144 2.39 7.45 -19.29
C ALA A 144 1.99 5.97 -19.47
N LEU A 145 2.64 5.29 -20.41
CA LEU A 145 2.22 3.99 -20.96
C LEU A 145 2.11 2.85 -19.92
N LEU A 146 2.78 3.00 -18.77
CA LEU A 146 2.72 2.06 -17.64
C LEU A 146 1.81 2.56 -16.51
N SER A 147 1.17 3.73 -16.66
CA SER A 147 0.31 4.28 -15.62
C SER A 147 -1.05 3.60 -15.60
N LEU A 148 -1.48 3.12 -14.43
CA LEU A 148 -2.81 2.54 -14.25
C LEU A 148 -3.80 3.57 -13.70
N ARG A 149 -5.08 3.37 -14.02
CA ARG A 149 -6.23 4.05 -13.40
C ARG A 149 -6.33 3.69 -11.93
N ASP A 150 -7.03 4.51 -11.17
CA ASP A 150 -7.34 4.17 -9.79
C ASP A 150 -8.45 3.10 -9.73
N LEU A 151 -8.29 2.15 -8.81
CA LEU A 151 -9.29 1.12 -8.53
C LEU A 151 -10.52 1.76 -7.90
N CYS A 152 -11.71 1.31 -8.29
CA CYS A 152 -12.95 1.59 -7.58
C CYS A 152 -13.89 0.38 -7.70
N LEU A 153 -14.09 -0.32 -6.59
CA LEU A 153 -14.98 -1.48 -6.47
C LEU A 153 -16.26 -1.14 -5.70
N TRP A 154 -16.66 0.11 -5.67
CA TRP A 154 -17.85 0.55 -4.94
C TRP A 154 -19.11 -0.18 -5.42
N ASP A 155 -19.29 -0.30 -6.73
CA ASP A 155 -20.40 -1.03 -7.34
C ASP A 155 -20.32 -2.55 -7.12
N ASP A 156 -19.13 -3.07 -6.87
CA ASP A 156 -18.84 -4.51 -6.74
C ASP A 156 -18.82 -4.99 -5.27
N LEU A 157 -19.10 -4.11 -4.31
CA LEU A 157 -19.11 -4.46 -2.89
C LEU A 157 -20.01 -5.65 -2.54
N PRO A 158 -21.23 -5.80 -3.10
CA PRO A 158 -22.03 -6.98 -2.84
C PRO A 158 -21.33 -8.30 -3.23
N ALA A 159 -20.58 -8.30 -4.33
CA ALA A 159 -19.83 -9.48 -4.78
C ALA A 159 -18.66 -9.80 -3.85
N LEU A 160 -17.95 -8.79 -3.33
CA LEU A 160 -16.88 -8.96 -2.34
C LEU A 160 -17.41 -9.45 -1.00
N CYS A 161 -18.52 -8.87 -0.50
CA CYS A 161 -19.18 -9.32 0.70
C CYS A 161 -19.66 -10.78 0.57
N GLY A 162 -20.30 -11.11 -0.56
CA GLY A 162 -20.76 -12.48 -0.86
C GLY A 162 -19.62 -13.48 -1.06
N ALA A 163 -18.42 -13.03 -1.44
CA ALA A 163 -17.23 -13.85 -1.49
C ALA A 163 -16.62 -14.14 -0.10
N GLY A 164 -17.09 -13.47 0.96
CA GLY A 164 -16.60 -13.66 2.33
C GLY A 164 -15.40 -12.77 2.70
N VAL A 165 -15.14 -11.70 1.93
CA VAL A 165 -14.10 -10.72 2.29
C VAL A 165 -14.44 -10.06 3.62
N ARG A 166 -13.48 -10.01 4.54
CA ARG A 166 -13.66 -9.50 5.91
C ARG A 166 -13.21 -8.06 6.07
N SER A 167 -12.32 -7.58 5.21
CA SER A 167 -11.76 -6.23 5.30
C SER A 167 -11.57 -5.63 3.91
N LEU A 168 -11.91 -4.35 3.77
CA LEU A 168 -11.67 -3.54 2.58
C LEU A 168 -10.55 -2.56 2.85
N LYS A 169 -9.57 -2.51 1.94
CA LYS A 169 -8.44 -1.58 2.03
C LYS A 169 -8.58 -0.44 1.03
N ILE A 170 -8.47 0.79 1.54
CA ILE A 170 -8.43 2.00 0.74
C ILE A 170 -6.97 2.45 0.65
N GLU A 171 -6.43 2.58 -0.57
CA GLU A 171 -5.10 3.12 -0.79
C GLU A 171 -5.14 4.65 -0.74
N GLY A 172 -4.34 5.25 0.13
CA GLY A 172 -4.38 6.68 0.34
C GLY A 172 -3.13 7.27 1.00
N ARG A 173 -1.99 6.56 0.99
CA ARG A 173 -0.77 6.94 1.72
C ARG A 173 -0.31 8.39 1.51
N LEU A 174 -0.44 8.92 0.29
CA LEU A 174 -0.04 10.28 -0.08
C LEU A 174 -1.26 11.17 -0.41
N LYS A 175 -2.42 10.85 0.13
CA LYS A 175 -3.66 11.58 -0.08
C LYS A 175 -3.98 12.50 1.09
N SER A 176 -4.79 13.54 0.82
CA SER A 176 -5.24 14.48 1.85
C SER A 176 -6.25 13.84 2.81
N ALA A 177 -6.47 14.49 3.96
CA ALA A 177 -7.49 14.09 4.92
C ALA A 177 -8.89 14.11 4.30
N GLU A 178 -9.18 15.07 3.42
CA GLU A 178 -10.45 15.18 2.72
C GLU A 178 -10.70 13.98 1.79
N TYR A 179 -9.66 13.49 1.10
CA TYR A 179 -9.77 12.27 0.32
C TYR A 179 -10.16 11.08 1.19
N VAL A 180 -9.50 10.92 2.34
CA VAL A 180 -9.82 9.84 3.28
C VAL A 180 -11.24 9.96 3.79
N ALA A 181 -11.68 11.16 4.16
CA ALA A 181 -13.03 11.42 4.66
C ALA A 181 -14.09 11.08 3.62
N VAL A 182 -13.94 11.56 2.37
CA VAL A 182 -14.91 11.31 1.29
C VAL A 182 -14.96 9.82 0.95
N VAL A 183 -13.82 9.19 0.68
CA VAL A 183 -13.78 7.79 0.24
C VAL A 183 -14.24 6.85 1.35
N ALA A 184 -13.74 7.00 2.58
CA ALA A 184 -14.15 6.13 3.68
C ALA A 184 -15.65 6.26 3.99
N SER A 185 -16.20 7.49 3.96
CA SER A 185 -17.61 7.75 4.15
C SER A 185 -18.47 7.09 3.05
N ALA A 186 -18.05 7.18 1.78
CA ALA A 186 -18.73 6.54 0.68
C ALA A 186 -18.81 5.03 0.83
N TYR A 187 -17.68 4.38 1.16
CA TYR A 187 -17.63 2.94 1.39
C TYR A 187 -18.39 2.51 2.64
N ARG A 188 -18.36 3.30 3.71
CA ARG A 188 -19.15 3.01 4.93
C ARG A 188 -20.65 3.05 4.64
N ARG A 189 -21.13 4.11 3.97
CA ARG A 189 -22.54 4.22 3.56
C ARG A 189 -22.97 3.04 2.67
N ALA A 190 -22.09 2.61 1.74
CA ALA A 190 -22.38 1.47 0.87
C ALA A 190 -22.52 0.16 1.68
N LEU A 191 -21.60 -0.12 2.62
CA LEU A 191 -21.68 -1.30 3.46
C LEU A 191 -22.92 -1.30 4.36
N ASP A 192 -23.30 -0.15 4.91
CA ASP A 192 -24.52 -0.01 5.72
C ASP A 192 -25.78 -0.26 4.86
N ALA A 193 -25.79 0.26 3.62
CA ALA A 193 -26.89 0.02 2.67
C ALA A 193 -26.97 -1.45 2.23
N ILE A 194 -25.83 -2.13 2.05
CA ILE A 194 -25.79 -3.57 1.76
C ILE A 194 -26.38 -4.35 2.94
N ALA A 195 -25.97 -4.05 4.16
CA ALA A 195 -26.50 -4.69 5.36
C ALA A 195 -28.01 -4.48 5.54
N ALA A 196 -28.52 -3.29 5.15
CA ALA A 196 -29.94 -2.95 5.16
C ALA A 196 -30.72 -3.47 3.93
N GLY A 197 -30.08 -4.09 2.94
CA GLY A 197 -30.72 -4.53 1.69
C GLY A 197 -31.15 -3.40 0.76
N THR A 198 -30.65 -2.19 0.96
CA THR A 198 -31.05 -0.99 0.19
C THR A 198 -30.00 -0.51 -0.81
N PHE A 199 -28.86 -1.16 -0.86
CA PHE A 199 -27.77 -0.80 -1.77
C PHE A 199 -28.22 -0.87 -3.25
N ARG A 200 -27.83 0.15 -4.02
CA ARG A 200 -28.07 0.19 -5.46
C ARG A 200 -26.74 0.46 -6.18
N PRO A 201 -26.23 -0.50 -6.97
CA PRO A 201 -25.08 -0.26 -7.84
C PRO A 201 -25.43 0.75 -8.95
N GLY A 202 -24.41 1.39 -9.52
CA GLY A 202 -24.58 2.34 -10.64
C GLY A 202 -25.01 3.74 -10.21
N ASP A 203 -24.86 4.12 -8.95
CA ASP A 203 -25.12 5.48 -8.46
C ASP A 203 -24.13 6.47 -9.12
N SER A 204 -24.63 7.23 -10.09
CA SER A 204 -23.85 8.21 -10.85
C SER A 204 -23.37 9.37 -9.97
N ALA A 205 -24.16 9.81 -8.99
CA ALA A 205 -23.80 10.89 -8.08
C ALA A 205 -22.64 10.46 -7.17
N MET A 206 -22.71 9.25 -6.63
CA MET A 206 -21.63 8.68 -5.84
C MET A 206 -20.36 8.49 -6.66
N ARG A 207 -20.48 7.99 -7.87
CA ARG A 207 -19.35 7.84 -8.79
C ARG A 207 -18.70 9.20 -9.10
N GLU A 208 -19.48 10.23 -9.31
CA GLU A 208 -18.99 11.60 -9.56
C GLU A 208 -18.32 12.18 -8.31
N GLU A 209 -18.88 11.97 -7.12
CA GLU A 209 -18.26 12.37 -5.82
C GLU A 209 -16.86 11.76 -5.65
N LEU A 210 -16.70 10.46 -5.97
CA LEU A 210 -15.43 9.76 -5.91
C LEU A 210 -14.45 10.21 -7.01
N LEU A 211 -14.92 10.45 -8.24
CA LEU A 211 -14.09 10.97 -9.34
C LEU A 211 -13.59 12.39 -9.03
N GLN A 212 -14.44 13.22 -8.42
CA GLN A 212 -14.10 14.60 -8.11
C GLN A 212 -13.01 14.70 -7.05
N ILE A 213 -13.02 13.85 -6.02
CA ILE A 213 -11.99 13.92 -4.97
C ILE A 213 -10.64 13.44 -5.48
N PHE A 214 -10.58 12.42 -6.32
CA PHE A 214 -9.36 12.00 -7.02
C PHE A 214 -9.60 10.88 -8.04
N ASN A 215 -9.06 11.05 -9.25
CA ASN A 215 -8.96 9.96 -10.23
C ASN A 215 -7.78 10.20 -11.19
N ARG A 216 -7.29 9.11 -11.84
CA ARG A 216 -6.32 9.13 -12.94
C ARG A 216 -6.97 8.54 -14.18
N GLY A 217 -7.51 9.38 -15.07
CA GLY A 217 -8.18 8.91 -16.27
C GLY A 217 -9.42 8.07 -16.01
N GLY A 218 -10.15 8.40 -14.94
CA GLY A 218 -11.30 7.63 -14.46
C GLY A 218 -10.91 6.46 -13.56
N PHE A 219 -11.87 5.53 -13.38
CA PHE A 219 -11.71 4.33 -12.56
C PHE A 219 -11.62 3.06 -13.37
N THR A 220 -11.00 2.05 -12.77
CA THR A 220 -11.03 0.66 -13.23
C THR A 220 -11.59 -0.25 -12.14
N ARG A 221 -12.21 -1.36 -12.54
CA ARG A 221 -12.63 -2.44 -11.63
C ARG A 221 -11.49 -3.41 -11.30
N GLY A 222 -10.28 -3.15 -11.85
CA GLY A 222 -9.08 -3.94 -11.61
C GLY A 222 -9.17 -5.38 -12.06
N HIS A 223 -8.14 -6.15 -11.72
CA HIS A 223 -8.10 -7.59 -12.00
C HIS A 223 -9.21 -8.36 -11.29
N VAL A 224 -9.67 -7.88 -10.14
CA VAL A 224 -10.76 -8.49 -9.36
C VAL A 224 -11.98 -8.78 -10.23
N MET A 225 -12.34 -7.83 -11.09
CA MET A 225 -13.50 -7.95 -11.98
C MET A 225 -13.07 -8.14 -13.45
N GLY A 226 -11.89 -8.69 -13.67
CA GLY A 226 -11.42 -9.11 -14.99
C GLY A 226 -10.98 -7.99 -15.93
N ALA A 227 -10.75 -6.76 -15.44
CA ALA A 227 -10.21 -5.69 -16.27
C ALA A 227 -8.78 -6.02 -16.74
N GLN A 228 -8.48 -5.78 -18.00
CA GLN A 228 -7.20 -6.08 -18.63
C GLN A 228 -6.75 -4.93 -19.54
N ASP A 229 -5.44 -4.84 -19.76
CA ASP A 229 -4.78 -3.97 -20.75
C ASP A 229 -5.33 -2.53 -20.76
N ALA A 230 -5.97 -2.10 -21.85
CA ALA A 230 -6.49 -0.73 -22.00
C ALA A 230 -7.52 -0.33 -20.92
N ALA A 231 -8.28 -1.30 -20.37
CA ALA A 231 -9.24 -1.02 -19.29
C ALA A 231 -8.57 -0.71 -17.94
N LEU A 232 -7.30 -1.11 -17.79
CA LEU A 232 -6.49 -0.81 -16.60
C LEU A 232 -5.72 0.50 -16.73
N CYS A 233 -5.31 0.90 -17.94
CA CYS A 233 -4.31 1.94 -18.17
C CYS A 233 -4.89 3.35 -18.23
N ALA A 234 -4.13 4.32 -17.70
CA ALA A 234 -4.33 5.77 -17.79
C ALA A 234 -3.10 6.41 -18.43
N MET A 235 -3.02 6.36 -19.77
CA MET A 235 -1.79 6.68 -20.51
C MET A 235 -1.63 8.17 -20.83
N GLU A 236 -2.70 8.94 -20.73
CA GLU A 236 -2.69 10.37 -21.11
C GLU A 236 -2.10 11.25 -20.01
N ARG A 237 -2.47 10.98 -18.74
CA ARG A 237 -2.10 11.79 -17.57
C ARG A 237 -1.69 10.94 -16.39
N VAL A 238 -0.75 11.45 -15.60
CA VAL A 238 -0.25 10.75 -14.37
C VAL A 238 -0.86 11.30 -13.08
N GLY A 239 -1.36 12.53 -13.10
CA GLY A 239 -1.93 13.23 -11.95
C GLY A 239 -3.43 13.06 -11.82
N HIS A 240 -4.03 13.90 -10.96
CA HIS A 240 -5.48 14.02 -10.85
C HIS A 240 -6.06 14.62 -12.12
N GLU A 241 -7.07 13.96 -12.68
CA GLU A 241 -7.71 14.44 -13.91
C GLU A 241 -8.89 15.36 -13.62
N GLY A 242 -9.47 15.29 -12.43
CA GLY A 242 -10.69 16.01 -12.09
C GLY A 242 -11.89 15.46 -12.83
N VAL A 243 -12.95 16.26 -12.94
CA VAL A 243 -14.13 15.95 -13.72
C VAL A 243 -14.34 17.00 -14.82
N ALA A 244 -14.83 16.58 -15.98
CA ALA A 244 -15.16 17.51 -17.06
C ALA A 244 -16.20 18.52 -16.58
N LEU A 245 -15.92 19.80 -16.71
CA LEU A 245 -16.79 20.88 -16.28
C LEU A 245 -17.50 21.56 -17.47
N GLY A 246 -16.84 21.59 -18.63
CA GLY A 246 -17.41 22.19 -19.82
C GLY A 246 -16.38 22.53 -20.88
N LYS A 247 -16.78 23.46 -21.81
CA LYS A 247 -15.91 23.93 -22.89
C LYS A 247 -15.95 25.45 -23.01
N VAL A 248 -14.82 26.03 -23.43
CA VAL A 248 -14.70 27.45 -23.75
C VAL A 248 -15.52 27.76 -25.00
N LEU A 249 -16.51 28.63 -24.88
CA LEU A 249 -17.36 29.10 -25.99
C LEU A 249 -16.72 30.27 -26.74
N ARG A 250 -16.06 31.18 -26.00
CA ARG A 250 -15.51 32.42 -26.56
C ARG A 250 -14.48 33.01 -25.63
N VAL A 251 -13.48 33.63 -26.21
CA VAL A 251 -12.47 34.42 -25.48
C VAL A 251 -12.51 35.88 -25.96
N LYS A 252 -12.67 36.85 -25.05
CA LYS A 252 -12.67 38.29 -25.38
C LYS A 252 -12.20 39.11 -24.18
N GLY A 253 -11.29 40.06 -24.42
CA GLY A 253 -10.91 41.10 -23.44
C GLY A 253 -10.34 40.54 -22.10
N GLY A 254 -9.59 39.44 -22.16
CA GLY A 254 -9.05 38.79 -20.95
C GLY A 254 -10.07 37.93 -20.17
N PHE A 255 -11.17 37.58 -20.80
CA PHE A 255 -12.19 36.70 -20.23
C PHE A 255 -12.50 35.54 -21.16
N ALA A 256 -12.76 34.36 -20.59
CA ALA A 256 -13.29 33.20 -21.29
C ALA A 256 -14.71 32.88 -20.81
N ALA A 257 -15.65 32.77 -21.75
CA ALA A 257 -16.98 32.26 -21.47
C ALA A 257 -16.98 30.74 -21.61
N VAL A 258 -17.43 30.04 -20.58
CA VAL A 258 -17.40 28.57 -20.51
C VAL A 258 -18.84 28.06 -20.38
N ARG A 259 -19.28 27.17 -21.29
CA ARG A 259 -20.53 26.43 -21.14
C ARG A 259 -20.36 25.31 -20.16
N LEU A 260 -21.14 25.32 -19.10
CA LEU A 260 -21.01 24.36 -18.00
C LEU A 260 -21.88 23.12 -18.23
N GLU A 261 -21.30 21.97 -18.03
CA GLU A 261 -21.98 20.67 -17.95
C GLU A 261 -22.32 20.31 -16.47
N ARG A 262 -21.65 20.96 -15.52
CA ARG A 262 -21.82 20.80 -14.07
C ARG A 262 -21.83 22.15 -13.37
N ALA A 263 -22.39 22.18 -12.17
CA ALA A 263 -22.39 23.41 -11.37
C ALA A 263 -20.93 23.81 -10.99
N LEU A 264 -20.69 25.10 -10.91
CA LEU A 264 -19.43 25.74 -10.57
C LEU A 264 -19.66 26.66 -9.38
N ALA A 265 -18.83 26.54 -8.34
CA ALA A 265 -18.92 27.34 -7.13
C ALA A 265 -17.66 28.19 -6.90
N ASP A 266 -17.81 29.25 -6.10
CA ASP A 266 -16.67 30.06 -5.66
C ASP A 266 -15.62 29.20 -4.95
N GLY A 267 -14.36 29.40 -5.30
CA GLY A 267 -13.26 28.64 -4.73
C GLY A 267 -12.91 27.33 -5.42
N ASP A 268 -13.68 26.87 -6.41
CA ASP A 268 -13.35 25.69 -7.20
C ASP A 268 -12.00 25.87 -7.94
N SER A 269 -11.19 24.81 -7.96
CA SER A 269 -9.95 24.80 -8.76
C SER A 269 -10.23 24.19 -10.12
N LEU A 270 -9.85 24.91 -11.17
CA LEU A 270 -10.10 24.57 -12.55
C LEU A 270 -8.80 24.35 -13.31
N GLN A 271 -8.87 23.54 -14.37
CA GLN A 271 -7.81 23.41 -15.36
C GLN A 271 -8.42 23.58 -16.76
N ILE A 272 -7.94 24.59 -17.51
CA ILE A 272 -8.27 24.75 -18.93
C ILE A 272 -7.24 23.97 -19.73
N ARG A 273 -7.70 23.11 -20.62
CA ARG A 273 -6.91 22.15 -21.38
C ARG A 273 -6.99 22.46 -22.87
N GLY A 274 -5.91 22.96 -23.41
CA GLY A 274 -5.75 23.32 -24.81
C GLY A 274 -4.35 22.97 -25.31
N SER A 275 -3.66 23.94 -25.92
CA SER A 275 -2.25 23.78 -26.31
C SER A 275 -1.32 23.54 -25.12
N GLN A 276 -1.72 24.01 -23.94
CA GLN A 276 -1.09 23.76 -22.63
C GLN A 276 -2.15 23.70 -21.55
N ASP A 277 -1.84 23.03 -20.44
CA ASP A 277 -2.72 22.98 -19.28
C ASP A 277 -2.53 24.24 -18.42
N LEU A 278 -3.65 24.90 -18.10
CA LEU A 278 -3.67 26.16 -17.35
C LEU A 278 -4.51 26.03 -16.10
N ASP A 279 -3.88 26.04 -14.94
CA ASP A 279 -4.55 25.97 -13.65
C ASP A 279 -5.02 27.35 -13.18
N MET A 280 -6.23 27.39 -12.64
CA MET A 280 -6.79 28.59 -12.04
C MET A 280 -7.78 28.25 -10.93
N ARG A 281 -8.02 29.23 -10.05
CA ARG A 281 -9.10 29.19 -9.06
C ARG A 281 -10.24 30.07 -9.55
N TYR A 282 -11.45 29.55 -9.49
CA TYR A 282 -12.64 30.33 -9.79
C TYR A 282 -12.97 31.25 -8.64
N SER A 283 -13.29 32.50 -8.97
CA SER A 283 -13.83 33.47 -8.03
C SER A 283 -15.00 34.17 -8.70
N GLY A 284 -16.20 33.96 -8.17
CA GLY A 284 -17.43 34.49 -8.70
C GLY A 284 -18.68 33.84 -8.15
N HIS A 285 -19.84 34.27 -8.62
CA HIS A 285 -21.11 33.67 -8.22
C HIS A 285 -21.23 32.22 -8.69
N SER A 286 -21.88 31.38 -7.90
CA SER A 286 -22.22 30.02 -8.32
C SER A 286 -23.03 30.01 -9.59
N VAL A 287 -22.72 29.11 -10.52
CA VAL A 287 -23.39 28.93 -11.79
C VAL A 287 -23.83 27.48 -11.91
N GLU A 288 -25.13 27.30 -12.16
CA GLU A 288 -25.72 25.95 -12.30
C GLU A 288 -25.30 25.26 -13.60
N ALA A 289 -25.40 23.92 -13.62
CA ALA A 289 -25.22 23.12 -14.83
C ALA A 289 -26.09 23.64 -15.97
N GLY A 290 -25.55 23.69 -17.19
CA GLY A 290 -26.21 24.27 -18.36
C GLY A 290 -26.06 25.78 -18.45
N GLY A 291 -25.56 26.48 -17.44
CA GLY A 291 -25.24 27.90 -17.46
C GLY A 291 -23.95 28.23 -18.22
N THR A 292 -23.62 29.54 -18.25
CA THR A 292 -22.37 30.03 -18.82
C THR A 292 -21.60 30.79 -17.73
N ALA A 293 -20.41 30.32 -17.36
CA ALA A 293 -19.53 31.02 -16.46
C ALA A 293 -18.53 31.91 -17.21
N THR A 294 -18.14 33.01 -16.60
CA THR A 294 -17.10 33.88 -17.13
C THR A 294 -15.84 33.73 -16.26
N LEU A 295 -14.75 33.26 -16.87
CA LEU A 295 -13.48 33.09 -16.23
C LEU A 295 -12.56 34.26 -16.57
N ARG A 296 -11.95 34.90 -15.55
CA ARG A 296 -10.96 35.94 -15.76
C ARG A 296 -9.60 35.30 -16.02
N LEU A 297 -9.04 35.56 -17.21
CA LEU A 297 -7.75 35.02 -17.62
C LEU A 297 -6.59 35.92 -17.16
N ARG A 298 -5.48 35.35 -16.73
CA ARG A 298 -4.23 36.11 -16.53
C ARG A 298 -3.61 36.43 -17.90
N PRO A 299 -2.81 37.50 -18.01
CA PRO A 299 -2.20 37.93 -19.29
C PRO A 299 -1.30 36.88 -19.97
N ASP A 300 -0.75 35.95 -19.17
CA ASP A 300 0.11 34.85 -19.60
C ASP A 300 -0.67 33.61 -20.12
N MET A 301 -1.99 33.57 -19.89
CA MET A 301 -2.83 32.44 -20.29
C MET A 301 -3.25 32.54 -21.75
N ARG A 302 -2.93 31.51 -22.55
CA ARG A 302 -3.42 31.35 -23.92
C ARG A 302 -4.53 30.33 -23.94
N VAL A 303 -5.74 30.80 -24.10
CA VAL A 303 -6.98 30.00 -24.12
C VAL A 303 -7.68 30.23 -25.47
N CYS A 304 -8.18 29.15 -26.08
CA CYS A 304 -8.87 29.18 -27.35
C CYS A 304 -10.31 28.69 -27.18
N GLU A 305 -11.17 29.05 -28.15
CA GLU A 305 -12.50 28.48 -28.27
C GLU A 305 -12.39 26.97 -28.51
N GLY A 306 -13.24 26.19 -27.83
CA GLY A 306 -13.23 24.74 -27.87
C GLY A 306 -12.32 24.07 -26.82
N ASP A 307 -11.43 24.83 -26.14
CA ASP A 307 -10.63 24.27 -25.06
C ASP A 307 -11.53 23.65 -23.99
N SER A 308 -11.15 22.47 -23.48
CA SER A 308 -11.92 21.80 -22.45
C SER A 308 -11.56 22.35 -21.06
N VAL A 309 -12.56 22.38 -20.18
CA VAL A 309 -12.39 22.81 -18.79
C VAL A 309 -12.71 21.65 -17.86
N ALA A 310 -11.80 21.33 -16.95
CA ALA A 310 -11.99 20.35 -15.89
C ALA A 310 -12.00 21.04 -14.53
N ARG A 311 -12.82 20.55 -13.60
CA ARG A 311 -12.76 20.91 -12.19
C ARG A 311 -11.83 19.93 -11.46
N LEU A 312 -10.71 20.45 -10.94
CA LEU A 312 -9.74 19.67 -10.17
C LEU A 312 -10.13 19.54 -8.70
N SER A 313 -10.74 20.58 -8.11
CA SER A 313 -11.29 20.46 -6.77
C SER A 313 -12.61 21.20 -6.64
N ASP A 314 -13.54 20.61 -5.92
CA ASP A 314 -14.84 21.14 -5.58
C ASP A 314 -14.76 21.73 -4.17
N ALA A 315 -14.91 23.04 -4.05
CA ALA A 315 -14.76 23.75 -2.78
C ALA A 315 -15.80 23.28 -1.73
N LEU A 316 -17.04 23.05 -2.17
CA LEU A 316 -18.13 22.59 -1.29
C LEU A 316 -17.91 21.14 -0.82
N GLN A 317 -17.37 20.27 -1.69
CA GLN A 317 -17.01 18.91 -1.30
C GLN A 317 -15.91 18.92 -0.24
N LEU A 318 -14.87 19.74 -0.44
CA LEU A 318 -13.76 19.86 0.53
C LEU A 318 -14.24 20.44 1.87
N GLU A 319 -15.13 21.43 1.85
CA GLU A 319 -15.71 21.99 3.06
C GLU A 319 -16.53 20.94 3.83
N ARG A 320 -17.40 20.20 3.13
CA ARG A 320 -18.15 19.09 3.73
C ARG A 320 -17.24 18.00 4.30
N ALA A 321 -16.16 17.65 3.58
CA ALA A 321 -15.19 16.66 4.06
C ALA A 321 -14.49 17.11 5.35
N ARG A 322 -14.14 18.40 5.47
CA ARG A 322 -13.52 18.99 6.67
C ARG A 322 -14.48 19.04 7.86
N ALA A 323 -15.78 19.23 7.60
CA ALA A 323 -16.80 19.19 8.66
C ALA A 323 -16.90 17.80 9.33
N HIS A 324 -16.39 16.73 8.72
CA HIS A 324 -16.30 15.39 9.29
C HIS A 324 -14.98 15.13 10.07
N ALA A 325 -14.18 16.17 10.32
CA ALA A 325 -13.00 16.05 11.17
C ALA A 325 -13.40 15.47 12.55
N PRO A 326 -12.50 14.70 13.21
CA PRO A 326 -12.76 14.19 14.56
C PRO A 326 -13.18 15.33 15.47
N LYS A 327 -14.26 15.12 16.23
CA LYS A 327 -14.69 16.13 17.22
C LYS A 327 -13.55 16.33 18.21
N PRO A 328 -13.14 17.57 18.46
CA PRO A 328 -12.15 17.84 19.49
C PRO A 328 -12.61 17.33 20.84
N ILE A 329 -11.66 16.96 21.67
CA ILE A 329 -11.91 16.44 23.01
C ILE A 329 -12.15 17.62 23.95
N SER A 330 -13.33 17.66 24.56
CA SER A 330 -13.63 18.69 25.55
C SER A 330 -12.75 18.51 26.79
N VAL A 331 -12.15 19.60 27.25
CA VAL A 331 -11.32 19.62 28.46
C VAL A 331 -11.79 20.72 29.42
N SER A 332 -11.57 20.50 30.72
CA SER A 332 -11.63 21.52 31.74
C SER A 332 -10.20 21.89 32.19
N MET A 333 -10.00 23.16 32.51
CA MET A 333 -8.71 23.67 32.94
C MET A 333 -8.85 24.51 34.21
N ARG A 334 -7.90 24.39 35.13
CA ARG A 334 -7.81 25.22 36.32
C ARG A 334 -6.40 25.77 36.47
N ALA A 335 -6.27 27.08 36.40
CA ALA A 335 -4.98 27.78 36.59
C ALA A 335 -4.92 28.39 38.01
N ARG A 336 -3.74 28.32 38.63
CA ARG A 336 -3.47 28.93 39.95
C ARG A 336 -2.21 29.75 39.92
N PHE A 337 -2.30 31.01 40.37
CA PHE A 337 -1.22 31.99 40.39
C PHE A 337 -1.15 32.70 41.74
N GLU A 338 -0.05 32.46 42.48
CA GLU A 338 0.20 33.04 43.81
C GLU A 338 1.61 33.62 43.85
N ALA A 339 1.80 34.77 44.48
CA ALA A 339 3.12 35.42 44.59
C ALA A 339 4.12 34.50 45.30
N GLY A 340 5.30 34.30 44.70
CA GLY A 340 6.37 33.45 45.19
C GLY A 340 6.16 31.94 44.97
N ALA A 341 5.01 31.52 44.48
CA ALA A 341 4.73 30.13 44.13
C ALA A 341 4.89 29.89 42.62
N PRO A 342 5.18 28.66 42.19
CA PRO A 342 5.18 28.31 40.75
C PRO A 342 3.77 28.47 40.14
N MET A 343 3.70 28.94 38.89
CA MET A 343 2.48 28.87 38.10
C MET A 343 2.02 27.44 38.00
N ARG A 344 0.74 27.15 38.17
CA ARG A 344 0.16 25.81 38.02
C ARG A 344 -1.02 25.82 37.07
N LEU A 345 -1.10 24.81 36.22
CA LEU A 345 -2.23 24.57 35.33
C LEU A 345 -2.62 23.10 35.36
N PHE A 346 -3.81 22.81 35.77
CA PHE A 346 -4.46 21.51 35.73
C PHE A 346 -5.32 21.44 34.48
N ILE A 347 -5.29 20.32 33.78
CA ILE A 347 -6.11 20.04 32.60
C ILE A 347 -6.68 18.62 32.68
N SER A 348 -7.96 18.46 32.37
CA SER A 348 -8.64 17.16 32.42
C SER A 348 -9.66 17.03 31.28
N ASP A 349 -9.77 15.82 30.72
CA ASP A 349 -10.83 15.41 29.78
C ASP A 349 -11.94 14.59 30.46
N GLY A 350 -11.94 14.52 31.79
CA GLY A 350 -12.86 13.72 32.59
C GLY A 350 -12.42 12.25 32.78
N GLN A 351 -11.42 11.77 32.02
CA GLN A 351 -10.86 10.42 32.16
C GLN A 351 -9.38 10.46 32.58
N SER A 352 -8.64 11.42 32.07
CA SER A 352 -7.23 11.64 32.37
C SER A 352 -7.05 13.05 32.93
N VAL A 353 -6.06 13.21 33.80
CA VAL A 353 -5.70 14.49 34.42
C VAL A 353 -4.22 14.71 34.25
N ALA A 354 -3.82 15.94 33.96
CA ALA A 354 -2.43 16.35 33.95
C ALA A 354 -2.25 17.71 34.64
N GLU A 355 -1.05 17.90 35.21
CA GLU A 355 -0.64 19.16 35.82
C GLU A 355 0.65 19.65 35.16
N ALA A 356 0.72 20.95 34.87
CA ALA A 356 1.94 21.62 34.43
C ALA A 356 2.33 22.70 35.45
N SER A 357 3.64 22.88 35.63
CA SER A 357 4.21 23.91 36.51
C SER A 357 5.14 24.81 35.73
N GLY A 358 4.99 26.12 35.90
CA GLY A 358 5.82 27.14 35.28
C GLY A 358 6.75 27.84 36.29
N PRO A 359 7.40 28.95 35.90
CA PRO A 359 8.23 29.76 36.77
C PRO A 359 7.45 30.27 37.99
N SER A 360 8.18 30.67 39.07
CA SER A 360 7.58 31.34 40.23
C SER A 360 6.99 32.69 39.79
N VAL A 361 5.79 32.96 40.35
CA VAL A 361 5.05 34.20 40.04
C VAL A 361 5.62 35.38 40.83
N GLU A 362 5.91 36.46 40.17
CA GLU A 362 6.42 37.67 40.76
C GLU A 362 5.31 38.72 40.95
N ARG A 363 5.49 39.64 41.91
CA ARG A 363 4.64 40.82 42.02
C ARG A 363 4.94 41.80 40.90
N ALA A 364 3.90 42.42 40.36
CA ALA A 364 4.01 43.41 39.30
C ALA A 364 4.69 44.71 39.81
N GLN A 365 5.68 45.17 39.11
CA GLN A 365 6.32 46.46 39.39
C GLN A 365 5.65 47.63 38.65
N THR A 366 5.03 47.37 37.51
CA THR A 366 4.37 48.39 36.68
C THR A 366 2.94 47.99 36.31
N ARG A 367 2.77 46.98 35.45
CA ARG A 367 1.47 46.51 34.97
C ARG A 367 1.07 45.19 35.64
N GLN A 368 -0.06 45.18 36.30
CA GLN A 368 -0.64 43.98 36.86
C GLN A 368 -1.33 43.14 35.78
N ALA A 369 -1.18 41.84 35.86
CA ALA A 369 -1.93 40.89 35.02
C ALA A 369 -3.37 40.77 35.58
N THR A 370 -4.34 40.61 34.68
CA THR A 370 -5.72 40.32 35.00
C THR A 370 -6.08 38.88 34.69
N PRO A 371 -7.15 38.34 35.33
CA PRO A 371 -7.66 37.00 34.96
C PRO A 371 -7.97 36.88 33.46
N GLU A 372 -8.43 37.95 32.82
CA GLU A 372 -8.71 38.03 31.38
C GLU A 372 -7.44 37.95 30.52
N ASP A 373 -6.33 38.56 30.99
CA ASP A 373 -5.04 38.44 30.32
C ASP A 373 -4.54 36.99 30.33
N ALA A 374 -4.66 36.30 31.47
CA ALA A 374 -4.30 34.89 31.58
C ALA A 374 -5.23 34.00 30.75
N ARG A 375 -6.54 34.22 30.82
CA ARG A 375 -7.56 33.50 30.06
C ARG A 375 -7.27 33.54 28.59
N ARG A 376 -7.02 34.72 28.02
CA ARG A 376 -6.72 34.96 26.59
C ARG A 376 -5.54 34.15 26.07
N GLN A 377 -4.58 33.77 26.93
CA GLN A 377 -3.44 32.96 26.55
C GLN A 377 -3.71 31.46 26.75
N LEU A 378 -4.40 31.08 27.82
CA LEU A 378 -4.62 29.68 28.17
C LEU A 378 -5.72 29.01 27.31
N GLU A 379 -6.73 29.78 26.85
CA GLU A 379 -7.80 29.25 25.99
C GLU A 379 -7.37 28.92 24.55
N LYS A 380 -6.16 29.36 24.11
CA LYS A 380 -5.63 29.15 22.75
C LYS A 380 -5.17 27.70 22.56
N LEU A 381 -6.11 26.76 22.47
CA LEU A 381 -5.80 25.35 22.24
C LEU A 381 -5.53 25.00 20.75
N GLY A 382 -5.92 25.89 19.82
CA GLY A 382 -5.51 25.90 18.41
C GLY A 382 -5.47 24.54 17.73
N ASP A 383 -4.29 24.16 17.22
CA ASP A 383 -4.05 22.93 16.45
C ASP A 383 -3.94 21.65 17.33
N THR A 384 -4.39 21.71 18.59
CA THR A 384 -4.42 20.55 19.48
C THR A 384 -5.74 19.77 19.33
N PRO A 385 -5.79 18.49 19.72
CA PRO A 385 -7.05 17.73 19.70
C PRO A 385 -8.04 18.14 20.81
N PHE A 386 -7.74 19.18 21.59
CA PHE A 386 -8.51 19.60 22.74
C PHE A 386 -9.24 20.93 22.50
N LEU A 387 -10.41 21.09 23.14
CA LEU A 387 -11.13 22.37 23.17
C LEU A 387 -11.76 22.62 24.56
N LEU A 388 -11.92 23.87 24.88
CA LEU A 388 -12.82 24.32 25.97
C LEU A 388 -14.23 24.47 25.36
N ALA A 389 -15.15 23.60 25.75
CA ALA A 389 -16.49 23.61 25.17
C ALA A 389 -17.29 24.84 25.63
N ARG A 390 -17.01 25.36 26.84
CA ARG A 390 -17.68 26.51 27.45
C ARG A 390 -16.67 27.41 28.17
N PRO A 391 -16.94 28.71 28.32
CA PRO A 391 -16.05 29.63 29.02
C PRO A 391 -15.75 29.23 30.48
N GLU A 392 -16.72 28.61 31.18
CA GLU A 392 -16.56 28.12 32.53
C GLU A 392 -15.65 26.89 32.67
N ASP A 393 -15.35 26.22 31.60
CA ASP A 393 -14.40 25.08 31.60
C ASP A 393 -12.94 25.53 31.84
N LEU A 394 -12.67 26.85 31.88
CA LEU A 394 -11.39 27.42 32.34
C LEU A 394 -11.64 28.27 33.58
N SER A 395 -11.19 27.80 34.74
CA SER A 395 -11.18 28.58 35.99
C SER A 395 -9.79 29.12 36.26
N ILE A 396 -9.74 30.38 36.72
CA ILE A 396 -8.48 31.07 37.05
C ILE A 396 -8.57 31.54 38.51
N ASP A 397 -7.72 30.99 39.36
CA ASP A 397 -7.51 31.36 40.74
C ASP A 397 -6.21 32.15 40.83
N MET A 398 -6.27 33.46 41.03
CA MET A 398 -5.07 34.31 41.08
C MET A 398 -5.20 35.44 42.13
N GLN A 399 -4.08 35.72 42.77
CA GLN A 399 -3.96 36.87 43.67
C GLN A 399 -3.86 38.19 42.87
N ASP A 400 -4.22 39.28 43.51
CA ASP A 400 -4.03 40.60 42.92
C ASP A 400 -2.56 41.01 42.91
N GLY A 401 -2.20 41.89 41.99
CA GLY A 401 -0.88 42.50 41.93
C GLY A 401 0.24 41.61 41.35
N LEU A 402 -0.12 40.60 40.52
CA LEU A 402 0.83 39.66 39.94
C LEU A 402 1.34 40.12 38.55
N PHE A 403 2.54 39.68 38.23
CA PHE A 403 3.11 39.76 36.88
C PHE A 403 3.14 38.36 36.25
N LEU A 404 2.46 38.22 35.11
CA LEU A 404 2.39 36.96 34.37
C LEU A 404 2.91 37.16 32.95
N PRO A 405 4.17 36.75 32.63
CA PRO A 405 4.72 36.85 31.27
C PRO A 405 3.89 35.99 30.30
N VAL A 406 3.52 36.58 29.16
CA VAL A 406 2.77 35.89 28.09
C VAL A 406 3.50 34.62 27.59
N SER A 407 4.84 34.67 27.49
CA SER A 407 5.68 33.54 27.11
C SER A 407 5.56 32.37 28.11
N ALA A 408 5.54 32.69 29.42
CA ALA A 408 5.40 31.68 30.49
C ALA A 408 4.01 31.03 30.48
N LEU A 409 2.94 31.80 30.30
CA LEU A 409 1.56 31.30 30.17
C LEU A 409 1.44 30.37 28.94
N ASN A 410 2.03 30.75 27.80
CA ASN A 410 2.02 29.93 26.60
C ASN A 410 2.86 28.64 26.75
N ALA A 411 3.97 28.68 27.47
CA ALA A 411 4.77 27.49 27.79
C ALA A 411 4.00 26.55 28.73
N LEU A 412 3.38 27.10 29.79
CA LEU A 412 2.57 26.37 30.75
C LEU A 412 1.40 25.61 30.06
N ARG A 413 0.69 26.32 29.18
CA ARG A 413 -0.40 25.72 28.39
C ARG A 413 0.11 24.56 27.52
N ARG A 414 1.18 24.77 26.73
CA ARG A 414 1.74 23.71 25.87
C ARG A 414 2.14 22.49 26.67
N GLN A 415 2.82 22.69 27.80
CA GLN A 415 3.23 21.59 28.67
C GLN A 415 2.03 20.84 29.27
N ALA A 416 0.97 21.53 29.67
CA ALA A 416 -0.25 20.90 30.19
C ALA A 416 -0.94 20.03 29.12
N VAL A 417 -1.06 20.56 27.91
CA VAL A 417 -1.64 19.84 26.76
C VAL A 417 -0.82 18.60 26.42
N GLU A 418 0.50 18.71 26.35
CA GLU A 418 1.41 17.60 26.07
C GLU A 418 1.29 16.50 27.12
N ARG A 419 1.33 16.87 28.40
CA ARG A 419 1.17 15.91 29.51
C ARG A 419 -0.20 15.23 29.54
N LEU A 420 -1.28 15.94 29.19
CA LEU A 420 -2.59 15.31 29.07
C LEU A 420 -2.62 14.30 27.92
N ALA A 421 -2.03 14.64 26.76
CA ALA A 421 -1.94 13.73 25.65
C ALA A 421 -1.13 12.46 26.02
N GLU A 422 0.01 12.62 26.72
CA GLU A 422 0.80 11.51 27.25
C GLU A 422 0.04 10.65 28.26
N ALA A 423 -0.69 11.27 29.20
CA ALA A 423 -1.50 10.58 30.17
C ALA A 423 -2.60 9.73 29.50
N ARG A 424 -3.25 10.27 28.47
CA ARG A 424 -4.24 9.53 27.66
C ARG A 424 -3.65 8.35 26.94
N ILE A 425 -2.49 8.53 26.28
CA ILE A 425 -1.77 7.46 25.60
C ILE A 425 -1.37 6.37 26.60
N SER A 426 -0.83 6.75 27.75
CA SER A 426 -0.45 5.80 28.80
C SER A 426 -1.64 5.03 29.38
N ALA A 427 -2.78 5.72 29.59
CA ALA A 427 -4.00 5.08 30.05
C ALA A 427 -4.58 4.11 29.00
N PHE A 428 -4.46 4.42 27.71
CA PHE A 428 -4.83 3.53 26.62
C PHE A 428 -3.92 2.30 26.58
N ALA A 429 -2.59 2.50 26.62
CA ALA A 429 -1.62 1.42 26.63
C ALA A 429 -1.76 0.48 27.84
N ALA A 430 -2.05 1.02 29.02
CA ALA A 430 -2.31 0.24 30.23
C ALA A 430 -3.56 -0.67 30.10
N ARG A 431 -4.57 -0.27 29.33
CA ARG A 431 -5.74 -1.13 29.03
C ARG A 431 -5.41 -2.26 28.04
N ALA A 432 -4.39 -2.09 27.20
CA ALA A 432 -3.98 -3.09 26.23
C ALA A 432 -3.30 -4.32 26.87
N GLY A 433 -2.96 -4.26 28.16
CA GLY A 433 -2.40 -5.35 28.92
C GLY A 433 -0.87 -5.39 28.91
N GLU A 434 -0.30 -6.19 29.81
CA GLU A 434 1.14 -6.47 29.82
C GLU A 434 1.55 -7.23 28.58
N THR A 435 2.76 -6.97 28.07
CA THR A 435 3.34 -7.77 26.99
C THR A 435 3.35 -9.23 27.42
N PRO A 436 2.66 -10.16 26.72
CA PRO A 436 2.63 -11.55 27.13
C PRO A 436 4.03 -12.13 27.17
N ALA A 437 4.23 -13.11 28.04
CA ALA A 437 5.45 -13.90 28.07
C ALA A 437 5.78 -14.42 26.66
N ARG A 438 7.09 -14.50 26.35
CA ARG A 438 7.60 -15.02 25.06
C ARG A 438 6.79 -16.22 24.59
N GLY A 439 6.22 -16.12 23.39
CA GLY A 439 5.43 -17.21 22.81
C GLY A 439 6.25 -18.46 22.57
N PRO A 440 5.61 -19.61 22.35
CA PRO A 440 6.31 -20.83 22.00
C PRO A 440 7.19 -20.59 20.78
N GLU A 441 8.36 -21.22 20.75
CA GLU A 441 9.22 -21.15 19.58
C GLU A 441 8.42 -21.60 18.36
N PHE A 442 8.47 -20.79 17.29
CA PHE A 442 7.71 -21.07 16.07
C PHE A 442 8.16 -22.41 15.49
N ALA A 443 7.36 -23.45 15.72
CA ALA A 443 7.64 -24.83 15.32
C ALA A 443 7.34 -25.04 13.83
N GLY A 444 7.88 -24.24 12.93
CA GLY A 444 7.79 -24.33 11.47
C GLY A 444 6.44 -24.80 10.88
N PRO A 445 5.84 -24.03 9.99
CA PRO A 445 4.47 -24.31 9.54
C PRO A 445 4.35 -25.39 8.46
N LEU A 446 5.44 -25.85 7.89
CA LEU A 446 5.40 -26.43 6.55
C LEU A 446 6.12 -27.77 6.40
N ALA A 447 6.77 -28.25 7.45
CA ALA A 447 7.35 -29.59 7.44
C ALA A 447 6.73 -30.41 8.59
N ASP A 448 5.89 -31.35 8.27
CA ASP A 448 5.52 -32.42 9.19
C ASP A 448 6.61 -33.47 9.37
N GLY A 449 7.81 -33.15 8.87
CA GLY A 449 9.06 -33.88 9.14
C GLY A 449 9.24 -35.21 8.41
N SER A 450 8.24 -35.69 7.68
CA SER A 450 8.24 -37.08 7.23
C SER A 450 8.86 -37.37 5.87
N ASP A 451 9.03 -36.37 4.96
CA ASP A 451 9.46 -36.66 3.59
C ASP A 451 10.28 -35.56 2.89
N VAL A 452 11.15 -34.84 3.62
CA VAL A 452 12.08 -33.93 2.95
C VAL A 452 13.24 -34.74 2.37
N PRO A 453 13.49 -34.71 1.04
CA PRO A 453 14.65 -35.35 0.47
C PRO A 453 15.94 -34.88 1.15
N SER A 454 16.75 -35.79 1.63
CA SER A 454 18.03 -35.48 2.27
C SER A 454 19.06 -35.07 1.19
N GLY A 455 19.63 -33.89 1.34
CA GLY A 455 20.70 -33.39 0.48
C GLY A 455 20.27 -32.26 -0.46
N SER A 456 21.01 -31.15 -0.43
CA SER A 456 20.80 -30.03 -1.34
C SER A 456 21.42 -30.32 -2.71
N PRO A 457 20.77 -29.98 -3.83
CA PRO A 457 21.36 -30.02 -5.17
C PRO A 457 22.43 -28.94 -5.37
N ILE A 458 22.56 -28.01 -4.42
CA ILE A 458 23.49 -26.87 -4.50
C ILE A 458 24.73 -27.20 -3.68
N GLY A 459 25.86 -27.33 -4.35
CA GLY A 459 27.20 -27.47 -3.75
C GLY A 459 28.12 -26.30 -4.11
N ALA A 460 29.33 -26.30 -3.57
CA ALA A 460 30.31 -25.22 -3.75
C ALA A 460 30.69 -24.94 -5.21
N GLN A 461 30.53 -25.91 -6.12
CA GLN A 461 30.84 -25.81 -7.54
C GLN A 461 29.57 -25.91 -8.43
N THR A 462 28.40 -25.58 -7.89
CA THR A 462 27.17 -25.61 -8.69
C THR A 462 27.15 -24.47 -9.70
N LEU A 463 27.13 -24.83 -10.99
CA LEU A 463 26.81 -23.92 -12.08
C LEU A 463 25.34 -24.11 -12.44
N ALA A 464 24.48 -23.23 -11.89
CA ALA A 464 23.06 -23.20 -12.21
C ALA A 464 22.81 -22.36 -13.48
N VAL A 465 22.03 -22.88 -14.42
CA VAL A 465 21.65 -22.15 -15.63
C VAL A 465 20.13 -22.14 -15.77
N VAL A 466 19.55 -20.93 -15.81
CA VAL A 466 18.13 -20.72 -16.14
C VAL A 466 18.02 -20.53 -17.66
N PHE A 467 17.14 -21.28 -18.31
CA PHE A 467 16.96 -21.25 -19.76
C PHE A 467 15.49 -21.44 -20.14
N SER A 468 15.10 -20.91 -21.34
CA SER A 468 13.70 -20.91 -21.82
C SER A 468 13.51 -21.60 -23.18
N ASP A 469 14.55 -22.21 -23.70
CA ASP A 469 14.51 -22.96 -24.98
C ASP A 469 14.94 -24.41 -24.69
N ALA A 470 13.98 -25.32 -24.73
CA ALA A 470 14.20 -26.72 -24.40
C ALA A 470 15.33 -27.38 -25.21
N ALA A 471 15.53 -26.95 -26.46
CA ALA A 471 16.60 -27.46 -27.33
C ALA A 471 18.02 -27.17 -26.80
N LEU A 472 18.19 -26.25 -25.87
CA LEU A 472 19.50 -25.91 -25.29
C LEU A 472 19.95 -26.87 -24.19
N ALA A 473 19.07 -27.68 -23.63
CA ALA A 473 19.30 -28.44 -22.40
C ALA A 473 20.55 -29.34 -22.48
N ASP A 474 20.69 -30.17 -23.52
CA ASP A 474 21.82 -31.06 -23.68
C ASP A 474 23.14 -30.31 -23.93
N GLY A 475 23.08 -29.24 -24.73
CA GLY A 475 24.23 -28.38 -24.97
C GLY A 475 24.74 -27.66 -23.72
N LEU A 476 23.87 -27.26 -22.81
CA LEU A 476 24.22 -26.62 -21.52
C LEU A 476 24.85 -27.65 -20.58
N LYS A 477 24.28 -28.85 -20.50
CA LYS A 477 24.82 -29.96 -19.71
C LYS A 477 26.24 -30.36 -20.19
N ALA A 478 26.41 -30.48 -21.48
CA ALA A 478 27.73 -30.79 -22.10
C ALA A 478 28.78 -29.72 -21.81
N ARG A 479 28.40 -28.47 -21.53
CA ARG A 479 29.29 -27.36 -21.18
C ARG A 479 29.51 -27.20 -19.67
N GLY A 480 29.08 -28.16 -18.84
CA GLY A 480 29.35 -28.20 -17.41
C GLY A 480 28.29 -27.58 -16.51
N ALA A 481 27.13 -27.18 -17.04
CA ALA A 481 25.99 -26.83 -16.19
C ALA A 481 25.49 -28.07 -15.46
N ASN A 482 25.46 -28.01 -14.12
CA ASN A 482 25.10 -29.16 -13.29
C ASN A 482 23.78 -28.95 -12.53
N LEU A 483 23.20 -27.75 -12.59
CA LEU A 483 21.84 -27.45 -12.16
C LEU A 483 21.11 -26.69 -13.29
N LEU A 484 20.28 -27.40 -14.03
CA LEU A 484 19.54 -26.84 -15.16
C LEU A 484 18.12 -26.49 -14.72
N ILE A 485 17.75 -25.22 -14.85
CA ILE A 485 16.45 -24.69 -14.42
C ILE A 485 15.70 -24.19 -15.65
N TYR A 486 14.62 -24.88 -16.00
CA TYR A 486 13.78 -24.50 -17.13
C TYR A 486 12.74 -23.46 -16.71
N GLU A 487 12.70 -22.35 -17.42
CA GLU A 487 11.70 -21.28 -17.30
C GLU A 487 10.85 -21.22 -18.56
N PRO A 488 9.61 -21.76 -18.55
CA PRO A 488 8.75 -21.77 -19.73
C PRO A 488 8.44 -20.37 -20.23
N ARG A 489 8.50 -20.15 -21.54
CA ARG A 489 8.05 -18.89 -22.17
C ARG A 489 6.54 -18.70 -22.07
N PHE A 490 5.79 -19.80 -22.12
CA PHE A 490 4.33 -19.81 -22.00
C PHE A 490 3.95 -20.84 -20.94
N PHE A 491 3.25 -20.36 -19.93
CA PHE A 491 2.82 -21.20 -18.81
C PHE A 491 1.35 -21.61 -19.00
N THR A 492 1.06 -22.36 -20.08
CA THR A 492 -0.22 -23.03 -20.30
C THR A 492 -0.03 -24.52 -20.17
N PRO A 493 -1.09 -25.30 -19.81
CA PRO A 493 -0.99 -26.76 -19.67
C PRO A 493 -0.39 -27.45 -20.89
N GLU A 494 -0.82 -27.06 -22.08
CA GLU A 494 -0.40 -27.68 -23.34
C GLU A 494 1.07 -27.36 -23.67
N ALA A 495 1.49 -26.10 -23.46
CA ALA A 495 2.87 -25.69 -23.71
C ALA A 495 3.81 -26.34 -22.69
N LEU A 496 3.43 -26.33 -21.41
CA LEU A 496 4.21 -26.93 -20.34
C LEU A 496 4.36 -28.45 -20.52
N GLU A 497 3.29 -29.16 -20.93
CA GLU A 497 3.32 -30.59 -21.22
C GLU A 497 4.29 -30.90 -22.37
N ALA A 498 4.20 -30.14 -23.47
CA ALA A 498 5.06 -30.33 -24.64
C ALA A 498 6.54 -30.06 -24.31
N ASP A 499 6.80 -28.99 -23.57
CA ASP A 499 8.17 -28.62 -23.15
C ASP A 499 8.76 -29.69 -22.24
N LEU A 500 8.05 -30.11 -21.18
CA LEU A 500 8.54 -31.09 -20.21
C LEU A 500 8.75 -32.47 -20.84
N ALA A 501 7.91 -32.86 -21.80
CA ALA A 501 8.08 -34.12 -22.54
C ALA A 501 9.35 -34.13 -23.43
N SER A 502 9.84 -32.95 -23.84
CA SER A 502 11.04 -32.81 -24.67
C SER A 502 12.35 -32.67 -23.89
N LEU A 503 12.28 -32.36 -22.60
CA LEU A 503 13.43 -32.10 -21.74
C LEU A 503 14.08 -33.40 -21.23
N PRO A 504 15.42 -33.42 -21.08
CA PRO A 504 16.10 -34.56 -20.46
C PRO A 504 15.76 -34.65 -18.96
N GLY A 505 15.85 -35.83 -18.37
CA GLY A 505 15.61 -36.04 -16.95
C GLY A 505 16.53 -35.23 -16.03
N GLY A 506 16.04 -34.88 -14.86
CA GLY A 506 16.77 -34.12 -13.83
C GLY A 506 16.72 -32.60 -13.97
N ILE A 507 15.91 -32.07 -14.91
CA ILE A 507 15.70 -30.63 -15.08
C ILE A 507 14.81 -30.08 -13.94
N TRP A 508 15.14 -28.93 -13.42
CA TRP A 508 14.33 -28.18 -12.47
C TRP A 508 13.36 -27.27 -13.22
N LEU A 509 12.12 -27.15 -12.72
CA LEU A 509 11.13 -26.26 -13.30
C LEU A 509 10.97 -25.01 -12.42
N ARG A 510 11.11 -23.82 -13.03
CA ARG A 510 10.81 -22.54 -12.39
C ARG A 510 9.31 -22.26 -12.48
N LEU A 511 8.63 -22.15 -11.33
CA LEU A 511 7.24 -21.74 -11.29
C LEU A 511 7.13 -20.21 -11.33
N PRO A 512 6.18 -19.65 -12.11
CA PRO A 512 5.95 -18.20 -12.12
C PRO A 512 5.58 -17.67 -10.71
N PRO A 513 6.00 -16.44 -10.37
CA PRO A 513 5.71 -15.86 -9.05
C PRO A 513 4.23 -15.57 -8.80
N GLN A 514 3.43 -15.45 -9.87
CA GLN A 514 2.01 -15.23 -9.81
C GLN A 514 1.27 -16.24 -10.69
N LEU A 515 0.44 -17.03 -10.07
CA LEU A 515 -0.49 -17.95 -10.73
C LEU A 515 -1.87 -17.78 -10.09
N THR A 516 -2.91 -17.64 -10.93
CA THR A 516 -4.29 -17.73 -10.46
C THR A 516 -4.53 -19.15 -9.90
N GLU A 517 -5.57 -19.32 -9.10
CA GLU A 517 -5.93 -20.63 -8.54
C GLU A 517 -6.04 -21.72 -9.62
N ARG A 518 -6.73 -21.39 -10.72
CA ARG A 518 -6.87 -22.28 -11.86
C ARG A 518 -5.53 -22.61 -12.52
N ALA A 519 -4.73 -21.60 -12.84
CA ALA A 519 -3.45 -21.79 -13.52
C ALA A 519 -2.46 -22.59 -12.66
N LEU A 520 -2.51 -22.42 -11.34
CA LEU A 520 -1.73 -23.22 -10.40
C LEU A 520 -2.18 -24.69 -10.40
N GLY A 521 -3.48 -24.94 -10.32
CA GLY A 521 -4.03 -26.30 -10.38
C GLY A 521 -3.66 -27.02 -11.68
N ASP A 522 -3.82 -26.34 -12.81
CA ASP A 522 -3.46 -26.86 -14.14
C ASP A 522 -1.96 -27.19 -14.22
N ALA A 523 -1.09 -26.30 -13.71
CA ALA A 523 0.36 -26.51 -13.67
C ALA A 523 0.76 -27.69 -12.79
N LEU A 524 0.19 -27.80 -11.60
CA LEU A 524 0.48 -28.91 -10.67
C LEU A 524 0.04 -30.26 -11.25
N ALA A 525 -1.06 -30.30 -12.01
CA ALA A 525 -1.48 -31.50 -12.71
C ALA A 525 -0.47 -31.94 -13.78
N VAL A 526 0.16 -30.99 -14.50
CA VAL A 526 1.25 -31.29 -15.43
C VAL A 526 2.50 -31.75 -14.68
N VAL A 527 2.91 -31.05 -13.63
CA VAL A 527 4.08 -31.39 -12.82
C VAL A 527 3.96 -32.81 -12.25
N ALA A 528 2.79 -33.20 -11.76
CA ALA A 528 2.56 -34.54 -11.21
C ALA A 528 2.77 -35.66 -12.26
N ARG A 529 2.44 -35.42 -13.53
CA ARG A 529 2.72 -36.39 -14.61
C ARG A 529 4.22 -36.55 -14.91
N HIS A 530 5.00 -35.50 -14.69
CA HIS A 530 6.43 -35.46 -14.94
C HIS A 530 7.29 -35.60 -13.66
N GLU A 531 6.69 -35.94 -12.52
CA GLU A 531 7.36 -35.99 -11.22
C GLU A 531 8.64 -36.88 -11.24
N LYS A 532 8.60 -38.01 -11.93
CA LYS A 532 9.74 -38.94 -12.01
C LYS A 532 10.89 -38.46 -12.89
N THR A 533 10.66 -37.48 -13.76
CA THR A 533 11.63 -36.94 -14.69
C THR A 533 12.20 -35.59 -14.25
N LEU A 534 11.45 -34.81 -13.47
CA LEU A 534 11.88 -33.54 -12.93
C LEU A 534 12.89 -33.74 -11.78
N GLY A 535 13.93 -32.90 -11.75
CA GLY A 535 14.89 -32.84 -10.64
C GLY A 535 14.35 -32.08 -9.42
N GLY A 536 13.40 -31.17 -9.61
CA GLY A 536 12.82 -30.35 -8.56
C GLY A 536 12.14 -29.07 -9.09
N LEU A 537 11.77 -28.18 -8.18
CA LEU A 537 11.08 -26.93 -8.49
C LEU A 537 11.82 -25.72 -7.90
N LEU A 538 11.95 -24.65 -8.68
CA LEU A 538 12.32 -23.32 -8.20
C LEU A 538 11.05 -22.51 -7.96
N LEU A 539 10.79 -22.15 -6.71
CA LEU A 539 9.56 -21.50 -6.26
C LEU A 539 9.73 -19.99 -6.16
N GLU A 540 8.91 -19.24 -6.85
CA GLU A 540 9.01 -17.78 -6.95
C GLU A 540 7.98 -17.03 -6.07
N SER A 541 7.29 -17.72 -5.17
CA SER A 541 6.36 -17.11 -4.22
C SER A 541 6.41 -17.84 -2.87
N ALA A 542 6.31 -17.09 -1.79
CA ALA A 542 6.20 -17.67 -0.45
C ALA A 542 5.00 -18.63 -0.34
N GLY A 543 3.88 -18.31 -1.00
CA GLY A 543 2.70 -19.18 -1.05
C GLY A 543 2.97 -20.56 -1.66
N GLN A 544 3.89 -20.65 -2.60
CA GLN A 544 4.26 -21.92 -3.23
C GLN A 544 4.99 -22.88 -2.29
N LEU A 545 5.58 -22.36 -1.19
CA LEU A 545 6.21 -23.19 -0.17
C LEU A 545 5.21 -24.07 0.62
N ALA A 546 3.91 -23.72 0.58
CA ALA A 546 2.85 -24.50 1.22
C ALA A 546 2.22 -25.58 0.31
N LEU A 547 2.65 -25.67 -0.95
CA LEU A 547 2.11 -26.65 -1.89
C LEU A 547 2.47 -28.07 -1.43
N PRO A 548 1.54 -29.04 -1.60
CA PRO A 548 1.78 -30.44 -1.25
C PRO A 548 2.67 -31.11 -2.32
N LEU A 549 3.94 -30.72 -2.36
CA LEU A 549 4.90 -31.19 -3.34
C LEU A 549 5.70 -32.38 -2.79
N THR A 550 6.00 -33.33 -3.64
CA THR A 550 6.94 -34.45 -3.37
C THR A 550 8.34 -34.13 -3.88
N LEU A 551 8.44 -33.28 -4.91
CA LEU A 551 9.71 -32.85 -5.51
C LEU A 551 10.54 -31.95 -4.56
N PRO A 552 11.89 -32.02 -4.65
CA PRO A 552 12.78 -31.08 -3.99
C PRO A 552 12.49 -29.63 -4.43
N VAL A 553 12.62 -28.65 -3.51
CA VAL A 553 12.35 -27.25 -3.83
C VAL A 553 13.50 -26.33 -3.45
N ILE A 554 13.71 -25.30 -4.25
CA ILE A 554 14.60 -24.17 -3.98
C ILE A 554 13.73 -22.90 -3.97
N ALA A 555 13.93 -22.03 -2.98
CA ALA A 555 13.29 -20.72 -2.93
C ALA A 555 13.98 -19.77 -3.91
N GLY A 556 13.27 -19.28 -4.93
CA GLY A 556 13.74 -18.32 -5.91
C GLY A 556 13.78 -16.89 -5.37
N GLU A 557 14.19 -15.94 -6.23
CA GLU A 557 14.22 -14.50 -5.93
C GLU A 557 12.86 -13.96 -5.46
N GLY A 558 11.78 -14.62 -5.83
CA GLY A 558 10.43 -14.26 -5.43
C GLY A 558 10.09 -14.57 -3.97
N VAL A 559 10.95 -15.25 -3.23
CA VAL A 559 10.88 -15.42 -1.78
C VAL A 559 12.03 -14.62 -1.17
N PRO A 560 11.87 -13.30 -0.95
CA PRO A 560 12.96 -12.43 -0.54
C PRO A 560 13.44 -12.78 0.87
N ILE A 561 14.68 -13.25 0.95
CA ILE A 561 15.39 -13.49 2.22
C ILE A 561 16.42 -12.39 2.41
N THR A 562 16.20 -11.50 3.37
CA THR A 562 16.97 -10.27 3.55
C THR A 562 17.66 -10.14 4.89
N ASN A 563 17.51 -11.14 5.77
CA ASN A 563 18.14 -11.19 7.09
C ASN A 563 18.20 -12.62 7.62
N ARG A 564 18.94 -12.85 8.70
CA ARG A 564 19.09 -14.18 9.33
C ARG A 564 17.80 -14.74 9.91
N GLU A 565 16.90 -13.89 10.41
CA GLU A 565 15.61 -14.39 10.92
C GLU A 565 14.75 -14.93 9.76
N GLY A 566 14.80 -14.29 8.58
CA GLY A 566 14.17 -14.80 7.38
C GLY A 566 14.77 -16.11 6.89
N LEU A 567 16.11 -16.23 6.95
CA LEU A 567 16.80 -17.48 6.62
C LEU A 567 16.39 -18.60 7.58
N ARG A 568 16.36 -18.35 8.88
CA ARG A 568 15.86 -19.32 9.89
C ARG A 568 14.40 -19.70 9.66
N ALA A 569 13.55 -18.74 9.26
CA ALA A 569 12.17 -19.05 8.89
C ALA A 569 12.12 -19.98 7.66
N LEU A 570 13.00 -19.77 6.68
CA LEU A 570 13.09 -20.62 5.49
C LEU A 570 13.58 -22.03 5.80
N THR A 571 14.56 -22.22 6.72
CA THR A 571 15.04 -23.57 7.13
C THR A 571 13.94 -24.44 7.73
N ARG A 572 12.85 -23.82 8.18
CA ARG A 572 11.66 -24.53 8.72
C ARG A 572 10.61 -24.83 7.65
N THR A 573 10.95 -24.60 6.38
CA THR A 573 10.17 -25.01 5.21
C THR A 573 10.84 -26.22 4.55
N ARG A 574 10.31 -26.64 3.41
CA ARG A 574 10.87 -27.73 2.59
C ARG A 574 12.00 -27.25 1.66
N ALA A 575 12.39 -25.98 1.70
CA ALA A 575 13.41 -25.44 0.82
C ALA A 575 14.80 -26.02 1.14
N LEU A 576 15.45 -26.61 0.14
CA LEU A 576 16.81 -27.16 0.22
C LEU A 576 17.89 -26.12 -0.09
N GLY A 577 17.49 -24.91 -0.47
CA GLY A 577 18.34 -23.80 -0.79
C GLY A 577 17.52 -22.57 -1.18
N PHE A 578 18.19 -21.46 -1.45
CA PHE A 578 17.56 -20.22 -1.86
C PHE A 578 18.39 -19.44 -2.87
N THR A 579 17.75 -18.52 -3.60
CA THR A 579 18.41 -17.56 -4.48
C THR A 579 18.55 -16.23 -3.74
N LEU A 580 19.73 -15.63 -3.85
CA LEU A 580 20.05 -14.39 -3.17
C LEU A 580 19.19 -13.22 -3.74
N TRP A 581 18.70 -12.36 -2.86
CA TRP A 581 17.89 -11.21 -3.23
C TRP A 581 18.71 -10.19 -4.05
N PRO A 582 18.25 -9.77 -5.24
CA PRO A 582 19.06 -9.00 -6.20
C PRO A 582 19.34 -7.55 -5.79
N GLU A 583 18.62 -6.99 -4.82
CA GLU A 583 18.85 -5.62 -4.33
C GLU A 583 19.97 -5.54 -3.27
N TRP A 584 20.63 -6.64 -2.95
CA TRP A 584 21.66 -6.66 -1.92
C TRP A 584 23.03 -6.21 -2.41
N THR A 585 23.68 -5.37 -1.61
CA THR A 585 25.09 -5.04 -1.74
C THR A 585 25.97 -6.17 -1.17
N LYS A 586 27.25 -6.18 -1.55
CA LYS A 586 28.23 -7.17 -1.00
C LYS A 586 28.36 -7.09 0.53
N SER A 587 28.22 -5.89 1.11
CA SER A 587 28.28 -5.73 2.58
C SER A 587 27.07 -6.36 3.27
N GLU A 588 25.89 -6.20 2.71
CA GLU A 588 24.64 -6.78 3.22
C GLU A 588 24.65 -8.31 3.10
N GLN A 589 25.18 -8.85 1.99
CA GLN A 589 25.40 -10.29 1.84
C GLN A 589 26.32 -10.85 2.93
N ARG A 590 27.43 -10.16 3.22
CA ARG A 590 28.37 -10.58 4.28
C ARG A 590 27.75 -10.52 5.67
N ALA A 591 26.83 -9.60 5.93
CA ALA A 591 26.19 -9.44 7.23
C ALA A 591 25.33 -10.63 7.65
N ILE A 592 24.81 -11.42 6.70
CA ILE A 592 24.00 -12.62 6.97
C ILE A 592 24.77 -13.94 6.83
N MET A 593 26.04 -13.88 6.37
CA MET A 593 26.87 -15.10 6.31
C MET A 593 27.34 -15.55 7.71
N PRO A 594 27.61 -16.83 7.94
CA PRO A 594 27.41 -17.94 7.01
C PRO A 594 25.92 -18.25 6.79
N PHE A 595 25.58 -18.76 5.62
CA PHE A 595 24.22 -19.19 5.30
C PHE A 595 23.93 -20.56 5.91
N GLU A 596 22.77 -20.72 6.52
CA GLU A 596 22.27 -21.99 7.06
C GLU A 596 21.76 -22.95 5.97
N LEU A 597 21.41 -22.40 4.79
CA LEU A 597 21.03 -23.14 3.60
C LEU A 597 21.95 -22.77 2.43
N PRO A 598 22.21 -23.69 1.49
CA PRO A 598 22.90 -23.40 0.26
C PRO A 598 22.23 -22.26 -0.52
N CYS A 599 23.07 -21.39 -1.12
CA CYS A 599 22.60 -20.18 -1.77
C CYS A 599 23.06 -20.13 -3.24
N LEU A 600 22.13 -19.81 -4.15
CA LEU A 600 22.39 -19.44 -5.53
C LEU A 600 22.59 -17.94 -5.66
N LEU A 601 23.64 -17.53 -6.37
CA LEU A 601 23.92 -16.13 -6.70
C LEU A 601 23.80 -15.93 -8.19
N THR A 602 22.96 -15.00 -8.62
CA THR A 602 22.86 -14.60 -10.03
C THR A 602 24.13 -13.85 -10.44
N MET A 603 24.93 -14.46 -11.30
CA MET A 603 26.21 -13.91 -11.77
C MET A 603 26.11 -13.22 -13.13
N TYR A 604 25.21 -13.69 -13.97
CA TYR A 604 25.03 -13.21 -15.35
C TYR A 604 23.61 -13.45 -15.83
N GLY A 605 23.05 -12.48 -16.56
CA GLY A 605 21.72 -12.59 -17.16
C GLY A 605 20.99 -11.26 -17.18
N ARG A 606 19.75 -11.30 -17.65
CA ARG A 606 18.84 -10.15 -17.61
C ARG A 606 18.03 -10.20 -16.31
N GLN A 607 18.13 -9.15 -15.52
CA GLN A 607 17.31 -9.02 -14.32
C GLN A 607 15.91 -8.52 -14.69
N THR A 608 14.87 -9.23 -14.24
CA THR A 608 13.49 -8.78 -14.37
C THR A 608 13.25 -7.55 -13.50
N LEU A 609 13.00 -6.39 -14.12
CA LEU A 609 12.77 -5.14 -13.39
C LEU A 609 11.32 -4.99 -12.93
N MET A 610 10.36 -5.45 -13.74
CA MET A 610 8.93 -5.39 -13.45
C MET A 610 8.25 -6.63 -13.99
N LEU A 611 7.43 -7.25 -13.18
CA LEU A 611 6.46 -8.25 -13.64
C LEU A 611 5.10 -7.56 -13.79
N LEU A 612 4.53 -7.58 -14.99
CA LEU A 612 3.26 -6.90 -15.29
C LEU A 612 2.16 -7.95 -15.52
N ASN A 613 0.98 -7.71 -14.95
CA ASN A 613 -0.21 -8.52 -15.22
C ASN A 613 -1.12 -7.88 -16.29
N HIS A 614 -0.55 -7.07 -17.16
CA HIS A 614 -1.17 -6.44 -18.32
C HIS A 614 -0.12 -6.23 -19.40
N CYS A 615 -0.54 -6.12 -20.65
CA CYS A 615 0.37 -5.89 -21.77
C CYS A 615 0.36 -4.41 -22.20
N PRO A 616 1.46 -3.65 -22.01
CA PRO A 616 1.52 -2.24 -22.45
C PRO A 616 1.23 -2.05 -23.94
N LYS A 617 1.69 -2.99 -24.81
CA LYS A 617 1.42 -2.91 -26.25
C LYS A 617 -0.07 -3.03 -26.56
N ARG A 618 -0.75 -4.03 -25.96
CA ARG A 618 -2.20 -4.18 -26.13
C ARG A 618 -2.96 -2.97 -25.59
N ALA A 619 -2.51 -2.41 -24.46
CA ALA A 619 -3.11 -1.19 -23.90
C ALA A 619 -2.95 0.00 -24.85
N VAL A 620 -1.77 0.19 -25.46
CA VAL A 620 -1.51 1.23 -26.47
C VAL A 620 -2.39 1.04 -27.72
N ASP A 621 -2.62 -0.20 -28.13
CA ASP A 621 -3.49 -0.53 -29.27
C ASP A 621 -5.01 -0.46 -28.92
N GLY A 622 -5.36 -0.04 -27.70
CA GLY A 622 -6.75 0.09 -27.26
C GLY A 622 -7.45 -1.24 -26.98
N LEU A 623 -6.73 -2.34 -26.88
CA LEU A 623 -7.30 -3.67 -26.68
C LEU A 623 -7.57 -3.91 -25.19
N SER A 624 -8.74 -4.47 -24.89
CA SER A 624 -9.16 -4.86 -23.54
C SER A 624 -9.79 -6.26 -23.59
N GLY A 625 -9.22 -7.19 -22.85
CA GLY A 625 -9.71 -8.57 -22.74
C GLY A 625 -9.21 -9.55 -23.82
N GLY A 626 -9.03 -10.82 -23.41
CA GLY A 626 -8.67 -11.94 -24.27
C GLY A 626 -7.21 -11.91 -24.81
N ARG A 627 -6.66 -13.07 -25.16
CA ARG A 627 -5.31 -13.22 -25.74
C ARG A 627 -5.24 -12.98 -27.26
N GLY A 628 -6.36 -12.62 -27.92
CA GLY A 628 -6.40 -12.40 -29.37
C GLY A 628 -5.88 -11.03 -29.80
N GLY A 629 -5.25 -10.96 -30.97
CA GLY A 629 -5.15 -9.74 -31.76
C GLY A 629 -3.77 -9.15 -32.07
N CYS A 630 -2.74 -9.20 -31.22
CA CYS A 630 -1.48 -8.55 -31.62
C CYS A 630 -0.41 -9.50 -32.19
N GLY A 631 -0.50 -10.81 -31.95
CA GLY A 631 0.43 -11.83 -32.50
C GLY A 631 1.92 -11.67 -32.15
N LEU A 632 2.31 -10.60 -31.42
CA LEU A 632 3.71 -10.29 -31.17
C LEU A 632 4.39 -11.30 -30.24
N CYS A 633 3.68 -11.75 -29.22
CA CYS A 633 4.20 -12.75 -28.27
C CYS A 633 4.35 -14.12 -28.94
N THR A 634 3.40 -14.51 -29.78
CA THR A 634 3.43 -15.78 -30.51
C THR A 634 4.54 -15.83 -31.56
N ASN A 635 4.93 -14.67 -32.10
CA ASN A 635 5.96 -14.56 -33.11
C ASN A 635 7.38 -14.29 -32.55
N GLY A 636 7.56 -14.34 -31.23
CA GLY A 636 8.86 -14.08 -30.59
C GLY A 636 9.40 -12.65 -30.74
N ARG A 637 8.62 -11.72 -31.27
CA ARG A 637 9.03 -10.32 -31.53
C ARG A 637 8.94 -9.40 -30.31
N MET A 638 8.23 -9.81 -29.26
CA MET A 638 8.26 -9.17 -27.94
C MET A 638 8.56 -10.25 -26.90
N ALA A 639 9.67 -10.12 -26.23
CA ALA A 639 9.83 -10.74 -24.94
C ALA A 639 8.93 -9.95 -23.97
N CYS A 640 7.73 -10.45 -23.69
CA CYS A 640 6.97 -10.04 -22.52
C CYS A 640 7.69 -10.64 -21.31
N GLY A 641 8.75 -9.96 -20.86
CA GLY A 641 9.48 -10.25 -19.64
C GLY A 641 9.22 -9.16 -18.64
#